data_4e0c29e573a2a9505e6a78cc7da9795c
#
_entry.id   4e0c29e573a2a9505e6a78cc7da9795c
#
_cell.length_a   1.000
_cell.length_b   1.000
_cell.length_c   1.000
_cell.angle_alpha   90.00
_cell.angle_beta   90.00
_cell.angle_gamma   90.00
#
_symmetry.space_group_name_H-M   'P 1'
#
loop_
_entity.id
_entity.type
_entity.pdbx_description
1 polymer ?
#
loop_
_entity_poly.entity_id
_entity_poly.type
_entity_poly.pdbx_seq_one_letter_code
_entity_poly.pdbx_strand_id
1 'polypeptide(L)'
;AVTVNLAGEKKAISPHIYGVNDSGDGSNLKNVTVDTVRQGGNRLTGYNWETNYSNAGEDWHNSSDTNIGDDTDGCGYAGRRLSATCQKNNIPYKMTTLQMAGYVAADKAGTVLESEAAPSSRWKEVKFKKDTALTLEPDVTDDYVYMDEYVNYLVKTLGDSTTSTGIQAYSLDNEPVLWNDTHPLLHSKEVSSSELISKSIELASVVKDIDPNAEVFGPAFWGMLPCINGSNSASDKNNNVYTDPDYDAVKGNYSWFMDYYLEQMANAEKESGKRLLDVVDVHFYSQDCSTEASRVQAARSLYDASYVENSWLQPTFGKYFPFLPKLQESIDKYYPGTKIAISEYNFADLSNEKESGKLSSAAIAEADALGCFADNNVYFATYWGTLSECPYAASAINLYTNYDGEGASFGDTLVESSTSDISLAYSYASIDGSDDSTVKTVLSNKSADQTEDAVITLDGTTKDYQSAVVYAITPKDDQIRIIDVQNDISGNQVKVELPPMSVAQVVVSDQKTDKEVYVKPEEPDIKTITYKYEDLELSGNGFPKIPLTDLEHLKKVIINTTVTCSTNADWYGGGGALTFNDLLLEDGTKAWASKSYMFSAGTNDNTILMDGKYTVDKEEVSGTPTQDYAELQGCWWKSSTNSESGDDVSVTFNSVSLVYEYEKDPDTTTTTTTTTTTTETETTTTLTETTPAETTAPEETTTSTEPTTSEIIETTTAETTTMDDTDISCGDINTDGVVDLRDAIYLNKYLAKLVALTDIQLKNADVYADGNISEADTTHLMRFVLNMITDLPVPPEA
;
A
#
# COMPACT_ATOMS: atom_id res chain seq x y z
N ALA A 1 32.57 1.19 -0.82
CA ALA A 1 33.06 0.99 -2.20
C ALA A 1 32.06 0.07 -2.93
N VAL A 2 31.84 0.33 -4.20
CA VAL A 2 31.00 -0.45 -5.11
C VAL A 2 31.86 -0.91 -6.29
N THR A 3 31.76 -2.19 -6.64
CA THR A 3 32.45 -2.75 -7.82
C THR A 3 31.42 -3.32 -8.76
N VAL A 4 31.45 -2.92 -10.03
CA VAL A 4 30.64 -3.46 -11.13
C VAL A 4 31.57 -4.19 -12.09
N ASN A 5 31.34 -5.49 -12.29
CA ASN A 5 32.16 -6.34 -13.15
C ASN A 5 31.41 -6.63 -14.47
N LEU A 6 31.75 -5.89 -15.51
CA LEU A 6 31.13 -5.99 -16.83
C LEU A 6 31.55 -7.23 -17.64
N ALA A 7 32.66 -7.89 -17.22
CA ALA A 7 33.10 -9.17 -17.77
C ALA A 7 32.53 -10.39 -17.03
N GLY A 8 31.83 -10.18 -15.92
CA GLY A 8 31.21 -11.20 -15.08
C GLY A 8 29.98 -11.85 -15.70
N GLU A 9 29.27 -12.58 -14.87
CA GLU A 9 27.98 -13.18 -15.27
C GLU A 9 26.97 -12.11 -15.68
N LYS A 10 26.18 -12.41 -16.70
CA LYS A 10 25.08 -11.57 -17.18
C LYS A 10 23.77 -12.34 -17.07
N LYS A 11 22.76 -11.73 -16.45
CA LYS A 11 21.43 -12.31 -16.27
C LYS A 11 20.39 -11.46 -16.95
N ALA A 12 19.46 -12.07 -17.70
CA ALA A 12 18.30 -11.32 -18.21
C ALA A 12 17.38 -10.93 -17.06
N ILE A 13 16.93 -9.69 -17.04
CA ILE A 13 15.96 -9.18 -16.08
C ILE A 13 14.58 -9.40 -16.68
N SER A 14 13.68 -10.06 -15.92
CA SER A 14 12.28 -10.14 -16.33
C SER A 14 11.61 -8.77 -16.18
N PRO A 15 10.96 -8.24 -17.24
CA PRO A 15 10.22 -6.98 -17.09
C PRO A 15 9.03 -7.12 -16.15
N HIS A 16 8.54 -8.35 -15.93
CA HIS A 16 7.36 -8.62 -15.11
C HIS A 16 7.59 -8.52 -13.61
N ILE A 17 8.81 -8.23 -13.15
CA ILE A 17 9.06 -7.91 -11.74
C ILE A 17 8.64 -6.48 -11.39
N TYR A 18 8.37 -5.64 -12.38
CA TYR A 18 7.92 -4.26 -12.20
C TYR A 18 6.40 -4.19 -12.32
N GLY A 19 5.70 -4.67 -11.31
CA GLY A 19 4.26 -4.79 -11.34
C GLY A 19 3.54 -4.26 -10.10
N VAL A 20 2.23 -4.11 -10.24
CA VAL A 20 1.33 -3.69 -9.15
C VAL A 20 0.09 -4.57 -9.12
N ASN A 21 -0.53 -4.65 -7.95
CA ASN A 21 -1.86 -5.22 -7.81
C ASN A 21 -2.93 -4.21 -8.28
N ASP A 22 -3.99 -4.72 -8.91
CA ASP A 22 -5.10 -3.92 -9.43
C ASP A 22 -5.87 -3.25 -8.29
N SER A 23 -5.94 -1.93 -8.31
CA SER A 23 -6.71 -1.13 -7.33
C SER A 23 -8.20 -1.02 -7.68
N GLY A 24 -8.63 -1.61 -8.80
CA GLY A 24 -10.01 -1.50 -9.26
C GLY A 24 -10.35 -0.17 -9.95
N ASP A 25 -9.89 0.93 -9.42
CA ASP A 25 -10.10 2.30 -9.95
C ASP A 25 -8.91 2.84 -10.77
N GLY A 26 -7.83 2.05 -10.87
CA GLY A 26 -6.60 2.43 -11.56
C GLY A 26 -5.72 3.42 -10.79
N SER A 27 -5.99 3.67 -9.52
CA SER A 27 -5.18 4.59 -8.68
C SER A 27 -3.72 4.15 -8.56
N ASN A 28 -3.45 2.84 -8.51
CA ASN A 28 -2.10 2.28 -8.46
C ASN A 28 -1.29 2.44 -9.77
N LEU A 29 -1.91 2.93 -10.84
CA LEU A 29 -1.24 3.20 -12.12
C LEU A 29 -0.94 4.68 -12.34
N LYS A 30 -1.30 5.54 -11.38
CA LYS A 30 -1.00 6.97 -11.47
C LYS A 30 0.45 7.23 -11.09
N ASN A 31 1.16 7.97 -11.95
CA ASN A 31 2.54 8.41 -11.72
C ASN A 31 3.55 7.26 -11.53
N VAL A 32 3.23 6.06 -12.01
CA VAL A 32 4.14 4.91 -11.98
C VAL A 32 4.14 4.22 -13.35
N THR A 33 5.31 3.78 -13.78
CA THR A 33 5.48 2.99 -15.00
C THR A 33 5.68 1.54 -14.62
N VAL A 34 4.78 0.65 -15.07
CA VAL A 34 4.82 -0.78 -14.74
C VAL A 34 4.63 -1.62 -15.99
N ASP A 35 5.14 -2.85 -15.99
CA ASP A 35 5.00 -3.82 -17.09
C ASP A 35 3.82 -4.79 -16.84
N THR A 36 3.42 -4.98 -15.59
CA THR A 36 2.46 -6.01 -15.24
C THR A 36 1.44 -5.57 -14.18
N VAL A 37 0.23 -6.13 -14.29
CA VAL A 37 -0.84 -5.96 -13.29
C VAL A 37 -1.41 -7.33 -12.90
N ARG A 38 -1.49 -7.58 -11.60
CA ARG A 38 -2.22 -8.71 -11.02
C ARG A 38 -3.58 -8.27 -10.51
N GLN A 39 -4.60 -9.00 -10.90
CA GLN A 39 -5.92 -8.92 -10.30
C GLN A 39 -6.11 -10.12 -9.38
N GLY A 40 -6.01 -9.86 -8.08
CA GLY A 40 -6.02 -10.89 -7.03
C GLY A 40 -6.55 -10.36 -5.71
N GLY A 41 -6.16 -11.03 -4.62
CA GLY A 41 -6.60 -10.74 -3.26
C GLY A 41 -7.87 -11.50 -2.86
N ASN A 42 -8.22 -11.44 -1.58
CA ASN A 42 -9.30 -12.20 -0.96
C ASN A 42 -10.65 -12.04 -1.66
N ARG A 43 -10.96 -10.85 -2.15
CA ARG A 43 -12.24 -10.56 -2.81
C ARG A 43 -12.48 -11.43 -4.06
N LEU A 44 -11.41 -11.83 -4.77
CA LEU A 44 -11.51 -12.64 -5.98
C LEU A 44 -11.86 -14.11 -5.66
N THR A 45 -11.52 -14.62 -4.47
CA THR A 45 -11.91 -15.98 -4.03
C THR A 45 -13.42 -16.18 -4.05
N GLY A 46 -14.19 -15.18 -3.64
CA GLY A 46 -15.67 -15.22 -3.62
C GLY A 46 -16.34 -14.62 -4.86
N TYR A 47 -15.62 -14.34 -5.94
CA TYR A 47 -16.12 -13.67 -7.14
C TYR A 47 -16.85 -14.61 -8.09
N ASN A 48 -18.09 -14.25 -8.43
CA ASN A 48 -18.91 -14.92 -9.43
C ASN A 48 -18.80 -14.19 -10.78
N TRP A 49 -18.09 -14.75 -11.72
CA TRP A 49 -17.85 -14.13 -13.03
C TRP A 49 -19.12 -13.98 -13.90
N GLU A 50 -20.17 -14.78 -13.61
CA GLU A 50 -21.41 -14.76 -14.38
C GLU A 50 -22.27 -13.52 -14.06
N THR A 51 -22.31 -13.11 -12.80
CA THR A 51 -23.10 -11.99 -12.27
C THR A 51 -22.27 -10.81 -11.81
N ASN A 52 -20.95 -10.99 -11.69
CA ASN A 52 -19.97 -10.06 -11.11
C ASN A 52 -20.12 -9.78 -9.61
N TYR A 53 -21.06 -10.43 -8.92
CA TYR A 53 -21.16 -10.35 -7.47
C TYR A 53 -19.93 -10.95 -6.81
N SER A 54 -19.56 -10.44 -5.65
CA SER A 54 -18.44 -10.97 -4.90
C SER A 54 -18.72 -10.98 -3.41
N ASN A 55 -18.14 -11.93 -2.69
CA ASN A 55 -18.19 -11.95 -1.23
C ASN A 55 -16.84 -11.51 -0.66
N ALA A 56 -16.88 -10.61 0.32
CA ALA A 56 -15.70 -10.02 0.93
C ALA A 56 -14.96 -10.95 1.89
N GLY A 57 -15.58 -12.06 2.31
CA GLY A 57 -15.05 -12.82 3.44
C GLY A 57 -14.98 -11.99 4.71
N GLU A 58 -14.03 -12.32 5.58
CA GLU A 58 -13.79 -11.60 6.83
C GLU A 58 -13.24 -10.18 6.63
N ASP A 59 -12.72 -9.84 5.45
CA ASP A 59 -12.25 -8.48 5.15
C ASP A 59 -13.37 -7.44 5.32
N TRP A 60 -14.63 -7.83 5.09
CA TRP A 60 -15.77 -6.95 5.30
C TRP A 60 -17.05 -7.72 5.62
N HIS A 61 -17.20 -8.17 6.87
CA HIS A 61 -18.43 -8.75 7.44
C HIS A 61 -19.06 -9.88 6.60
N ASN A 62 -18.26 -10.67 5.90
CA ASN A 62 -18.73 -11.69 4.96
C ASN A 62 -19.83 -11.18 3.99
N SER A 63 -19.71 -9.92 3.58
CA SER A 63 -20.71 -9.26 2.74
C SER A 63 -20.63 -9.69 1.28
N SER A 64 -21.78 -10.09 0.71
CA SER A 64 -21.97 -10.26 -0.71
C SER A 64 -22.50 -8.96 -1.33
N ASP A 65 -21.82 -8.43 -2.31
CA ASP A 65 -22.09 -7.10 -2.88
C ASP A 65 -21.65 -6.96 -4.35
N THR A 66 -21.68 -5.73 -4.85
CA THR A 66 -21.29 -5.32 -6.20
C THR A 66 -19.95 -4.56 -6.24
N ASN A 67 -19.07 -4.79 -5.28
CA ASN A 67 -17.80 -4.08 -5.20
C ASN A 67 -16.92 -4.25 -6.47
N ILE A 68 -16.92 -5.45 -7.06
CA ILE A 68 -16.22 -5.70 -8.34
C ILE A 68 -17.04 -5.22 -9.53
N GLY A 69 -18.34 -5.51 -9.53
CA GLY A 69 -19.28 -5.17 -10.58
C GLY A 69 -20.65 -5.78 -10.31
N ASP A 70 -21.63 -5.53 -11.19
CA ASP A 70 -22.96 -6.09 -11.08
C ASP A 70 -23.44 -6.74 -12.40
N ASP A 71 -24.66 -7.27 -12.38
CA ASP A 71 -25.30 -7.94 -13.50
C ASP A 71 -25.52 -7.01 -14.73
N THR A 72 -25.51 -5.69 -14.53
CA THR A 72 -25.61 -4.71 -15.64
C THR A 72 -24.31 -4.51 -16.39
N ASP A 73 -23.17 -4.86 -15.78
CA ASP A 73 -21.85 -4.77 -16.40
C ASP A 73 -21.58 -5.89 -17.42
N GLY A 74 -22.44 -6.93 -17.46
CA GLY A 74 -22.27 -8.15 -18.25
C GLY A 74 -21.23 -9.09 -17.65
N CYS A 75 -21.33 -10.40 -17.94
CA CYS A 75 -20.47 -11.43 -17.35
C CYS A 75 -18.97 -11.17 -17.60
N GLY A 76 -18.11 -11.65 -16.69
CA GLY A 76 -16.66 -11.55 -16.79
C GLY A 76 -16.10 -10.14 -16.71
N TYR A 77 -16.81 -9.22 -16.06
CA TYR A 77 -16.44 -7.81 -15.97
C TYR A 77 -15.05 -7.61 -15.36
N ALA A 78 -14.68 -8.35 -14.31
CA ALA A 78 -13.37 -8.23 -13.70
C ALA A 78 -12.22 -8.39 -14.72
N GLY A 79 -12.22 -9.49 -15.49
CA GLY A 79 -11.19 -9.74 -16.51
C GLY A 79 -11.24 -8.74 -17.67
N ARG A 80 -12.46 -8.33 -18.12
CA ARG A 80 -12.60 -7.33 -19.19
C ARG A 80 -12.11 -5.96 -18.74
N ARG A 81 -12.42 -5.54 -17.51
CA ARG A 81 -11.93 -4.30 -16.92
C ARG A 81 -10.40 -4.31 -16.81
N LEU A 82 -9.82 -5.40 -16.29
CA LEU A 82 -8.36 -5.56 -16.22
C LEU A 82 -7.71 -5.37 -17.59
N SER A 83 -8.21 -6.05 -18.61
CA SER A 83 -7.68 -5.92 -19.98
C SER A 83 -7.79 -4.47 -20.48
N ALA A 84 -8.95 -3.84 -20.33
CA ALA A 84 -9.16 -2.46 -20.77
C ALA A 84 -8.25 -1.46 -20.04
N THR A 85 -8.08 -1.62 -18.73
CA THR A 85 -7.18 -0.79 -17.91
C THR A 85 -5.74 -0.95 -18.35
N CYS A 86 -5.28 -2.17 -18.59
CA CYS A 86 -3.91 -2.42 -19.05
C CYS A 86 -3.67 -1.87 -20.45
N GLN A 87 -4.63 -2.03 -21.37
CA GLN A 87 -4.53 -1.44 -22.71
C GLN A 87 -4.43 0.08 -22.68
N LYS A 88 -5.28 0.73 -21.87
CA LYS A 88 -5.25 2.19 -21.71
C LYS A 88 -3.89 2.70 -21.21
N ASN A 89 -3.21 1.91 -20.38
CA ASN A 89 -1.92 2.27 -19.78
C ASN A 89 -0.71 1.62 -20.47
N ASN A 90 -0.90 0.96 -21.62
CA ASN A 90 0.14 0.23 -22.39
C ASN A 90 0.87 -0.83 -21.56
N ILE A 91 0.17 -1.53 -20.67
CA ILE A 91 0.72 -2.60 -19.83
C ILE A 91 0.53 -3.95 -20.55
N PRO A 92 1.63 -4.66 -20.89
CA PRO A 92 1.54 -5.84 -21.74
C PRO A 92 1.09 -7.11 -21.02
N TYR A 93 1.40 -7.24 -19.72
CA TYR A 93 1.18 -8.50 -19.00
C TYR A 93 0.09 -8.35 -17.92
N LYS A 94 -0.87 -9.26 -17.94
CA LYS A 94 -2.04 -9.28 -17.05
C LYS A 94 -2.26 -10.67 -16.48
N MET A 95 -2.46 -10.72 -15.15
CA MET A 95 -2.85 -11.93 -14.45
C MET A 95 -4.18 -11.73 -13.74
N THR A 96 -5.09 -12.68 -13.85
CA THR A 96 -6.33 -12.73 -13.08
C THR A 96 -6.45 -14.01 -12.27
N THR A 97 -7.29 -14.00 -11.23
CA THR A 97 -7.52 -15.12 -10.32
C THR A 97 -8.71 -15.95 -10.77
N LEU A 98 -8.56 -17.29 -10.77
CA LEU A 98 -9.65 -18.25 -10.93
C LEU A 98 -10.05 -18.81 -9.57
N GLN A 99 -11.34 -18.98 -9.34
CA GLN A 99 -11.90 -19.42 -8.07
C GLN A 99 -11.70 -20.91 -7.87
N MET A 100 -11.08 -21.29 -6.74
CA MET A 100 -10.74 -22.68 -6.43
C MET A 100 -11.29 -23.14 -5.07
N ALA A 101 -11.73 -22.22 -4.22
CA ALA A 101 -12.18 -22.52 -2.85
C ALA A 101 -13.45 -23.39 -2.79
N GLY A 102 -14.30 -23.35 -3.82
CA GLY A 102 -15.45 -24.24 -3.96
C GLY A 102 -16.80 -23.54 -4.10
N TYR A 103 -16.92 -22.31 -3.64
CA TYR A 103 -18.17 -21.54 -3.76
C TYR A 103 -17.85 -20.06 -4.07
N VAL A 104 -18.84 -19.40 -4.71
CA VAL A 104 -18.81 -17.97 -5.00
C VAL A 104 -20.15 -17.32 -4.66
N ALA A 105 -20.22 -16.00 -4.57
CA ALA A 105 -21.45 -15.27 -4.25
C ALA A 105 -22.56 -15.56 -5.27
N ALA A 106 -23.74 -15.93 -4.78
CA ALA A 106 -24.93 -16.10 -5.60
C ALA A 106 -25.76 -14.81 -5.72
N ASP A 107 -25.57 -13.87 -4.79
CA ASP A 107 -26.36 -12.64 -4.67
C ASP A 107 -25.48 -11.45 -4.18
N LYS A 108 -26.12 -10.28 -4.09
CA LYS A 108 -25.55 -9.01 -3.59
C LYS A 108 -26.28 -8.49 -2.34
N ALA A 109 -26.79 -9.41 -1.51
CA ALA A 109 -27.72 -9.08 -0.43
C ALA A 109 -27.05 -8.71 0.91
N GLY A 110 -25.78 -8.32 0.88
CA GLY A 110 -25.03 -7.89 2.07
C GLY A 110 -24.51 -9.07 2.90
N THR A 111 -24.33 -8.85 4.19
CA THR A 111 -23.75 -9.82 5.13
C THR A 111 -24.41 -11.19 5.04
N VAL A 112 -23.58 -12.21 4.92
CA VAL A 112 -23.98 -13.61 4.98
C VAL A 112 -23.81 -14.09 6.42
N LEU A 113 -24.86 -14.72 6.98
CA LEU A 113 -24.80 -15.24 8.35
C LEU A 113 -24.13 -16.63 8.36
N GLU A 114 -23.62 -17.05 9.52
CA GLU A 114 -23.09 -18.41 9.71
C GLU A 114 -24.10 -19.51 9.36
N SER A 115 -25.38 -19.29 9.66
CA SER A 115 -26.48 -20.21 9.30
C SER A 115 -26.73 -20.31 7.79
N GLU A 116 -26.15 -19.40 7.01
CA GLU A 116 -26.24 -19.32 5.56
C GLU A 116 -24.91 -19.71 4.89
N ALA A 117 -23.97 -20.30 5.66
CA ALA A 117 -22.73 -20.81 5.10
C ALA A 117 -22.97 -21.83 3.98
N ALA A 118 -22.00 -21.95 3.07
CA ALA A 118 -22.07 -22.91 1.97
C ALA A 118 -22.13 -24.38 2.47
N PRO A 119 -22.98 -25.23 1.85
CA PRO A 119 -23.88 -24.94 0.73
C PRO A 119 -25.19 -24.30 1.19
N SER A 120 -25.57 -23.20 0.58
CA SER A 120 -26.88 -22.56 0.77
C SER A 120 -27.24 -21.73 -0.48
N SER A 121 -28.45 -21.14 -0.50
CA SER A 121 -28.88 -20.28 -1.61
C SER A 121 -28.10 -18.97 -1.75
N ARG A 122 -27.26 -18.61 -0.77
CA ARG A 122 -26.35 -17.46 -0.82
C ARG A 122 -25.10 -17.73 -1.67
N TRP A 123 -24.88 -18.99 -2.10
CA TRP A 123 -23.69 -19.45 -2.77
C TRP A 123 -24.01 -20.26 -4.01
N LYS A 124 -23.14 -20.16 -5.02
CA LYS A 124 -23.07 -21.07 -6.15
C LYS A 124 -21.82 -21.92 -6.05
N GLU A 125 -21.95 -23.23 -6.34
CA GLU A 125 -20.82 -24.16 -6.32
C GLU A 125 -19.92 -23.94 -7.52
N VAL A 126 -18.62 -23.84 -7.30
CA VAL A 126 -17.62 -23.76 -8.37
C VAL A 126 -17.34 -25.16 -8.91
N LYS A 127 -17.46 -25.32 -10.23
CA LYS A 127 -17.00 -26.49 -10.99
C LYS A 127 -15.87 -26.06 -11.92
N PHE A 128 -14.79 -26.86 -11.97
CA PHE A 128 -13.70 -26.53 -12.88
C PHE A 128 -14.01 -26.85 -14.33
N LYS A 129 -14.83 -27.88 -14.57
CA LYS A 129 -15.19 -28.35 -15.90
C LYS A 129 -16.69 -28.52 -16.05
N LYS A 130 -17.20 -28.02 -17.17
CA LYS A 130 -18.62 -28.21 -17.61
C LYS A 130 -18.76 -29.45 -18.44
N ASP A 131 -19.78 -30.27 -18.19
CA ASP A 131 -20.07 -31.50 -18.95
C ASP A 131 -20.75 -31.25 -20.32
N THR A 132 -21.16 -30.00 -20.56
CA THR A 132 -21.87 -29.58 -21.78
C THR A 132 -21.01 -28.58 -22.57
N ALA A 133 -21.50 -28.16 -23.74
CA ALA A 133 -20.79 -27.16 -24.53
C ALA A 133 -20.64 -25.83 -23.80
N LEU A 134 -19.45 -25.24 -23.87
CA LEU A 134 -19.15 -23.91 -23.31
C LEU A 134 -19.88 -22.83 -24.12
N THR A 135 -20.41 -21.84 -23.44
CA THR A 135 -21.14 -20.71 -24.03
C THR A 135 -20.50 -19.38 -23.65
N LEU A 136 -20.92 -18.31 -24.33
CA LEU A 136 -20.52 -16.92 -23.98
C LEU A 136 -21.61 -16.22 -23.17
N GLU A 137 -22.74 -16.89 -22.96
CA GLU A 137 -23.85 -16.45 -22.17
C GLU A 137 -24.09 -17.53 -21.08
N PRO A 138 -23.53 -17.36 -19.86
CA PRO A 138 -23.62 -18.37 -18.82
C PRO A 138 -25.08 -18.53 -18.34
N ASP A 139 -25.41 -19.73 -17.86
CA ASP A 139 -26.71 -20.01 -17.27
C ASP A 139 -26.74 -19.58 -15.79
N VAL A 140 -27.08 -18.32 -15.55
CA VAL A 140 -27.18 -17.77 -14.19
C VAL A 140 -28.29 -18.38 -13.33
N THR A 141 -29.10 -19.30 -13.88
CA THR A 141 -30.23 -19.92 -13.17
C THR A 141 -29.91 -21.29 -12.57
N ASP A 142 -28.78 -21.91 -12.96
CA ASP A 142 -28.31 -23.14 -12.32
C ASP A 142 -27.60 -22.87 -11.01
N ASP A 143 -27.19 -23.92 -10.30
CA ASP A 143 -26.54 -23.84 -8.99
C ASP A 143 -24.99 -23.80 -9.07
N TYR A 144 -24.44 -23.68 -10.28
CA TYR A 144 -23.04 -23.84 -10.56
C TYR A 144 -22.41 -22.62 -11.27
N VAL A 145 -21.09 -22.47 -11.09
CA VAL A 145 -20.25 -21.53 -11.84
C VAL A 145 -19.05 -22.30 -12.36
N TYR A 146 -18.80 -22.25 -13.68
CA TYR A 146 -17.80 -23.07 -14.34
C TYR A 146 -16.54 -22.31 -14.70
N MET A 147 -15.36 -22.80 -14.28
CA MET A 147 -14.09 -22.13 -14.54
C MET A 147 -13.61 -22.30 -15.98
N ASP A 148 -13.83 -23.47 -16.61
CA ASP A 148 -13.54 -23.66 -18.03
C ASP A 148 -14.37 -22.72 -18.93
N GLU A 149 -15.62 -22.47 -18.56
CA GLU A 149 -16.48 -21.54 -19.28
C GLU A 149 -16.00 -20.10 -19.09
N TYR A 150 -15.51 -19.74 -17.90
CA TYR A 150 -14.93 -18.43 -17.65
C TYR A 150 -13.67 -18.19 -18.48
N VAL A 151 -12.71 -19.11 -18.46
CA VAL A 151 -11.50 -19.01 -19.29
C VAL A 151 -11.86 -18.94 -20.77
N ASN A 152 -12.78 -19.80 -21.25
CA ASN A 152 -13.27 -19.75 -22.62
C ASN A 152 -13.92 -18.41 -22.98
N TYR A 153 -14.72 -17.86 -22.05
CA TYR A 153 -15.33 -16.54 -22.23
C TYR A 153 -14.27 -15.45 -22.42
N LEU A 154 -13.25 -15.42 -21.55
CA LEU A 154 -12.16 -14.43 -21.65
C LEU A 154 -11.40 -14.58 -22.96
N VAL A 155 -11.01 -15.80 -23.34
CA VAL A 155 -10.29 -16.06 -24.60
C VAL A 155 -11.11 -15.66 -25.82
N LYS A 156 -12.40 -15.95 -25.85
CA LYS A 156 -13.27 -15.60 -26.99
C LYS A 156 -13.58 -14.11 -27.06
N THR A 157 -13.62 -13.43 -25.93
CA THR A 157 -13.99 -12.01 -25.85
C THR A 157 -12.78 -11.09 -26.01
N LEU A 158 -11.64 -11.47 -25.43
CA LEU A 158 -10.44 -10.64 -25.38
C LEU A 158 -9.33 -11.09 -26.34
N GLY A 159 -9.37 -12.34 -26.77
CA GLY A 159 -8.26 -13.04 -27.44
C GLY A 159 -7.52 -13.96 -26.45
N ASP A 160 -6.72 -14.88 -26.98
CA ASP A 160 -5.90 -15.76 -26.16
C ASP A 160 -4.70 -15.03 -25.53
N SER A 161 -3.98 -15.71 -24.65
CA SER A 161 -2.84 -15.17 -23.89
C SER A 161 -1.68 -14.64 -24.75
N THR A 162 -1.64 -14.96 -26.04
CA THR A 162 -0.61 -14.44 -26.97
C THR A 162 -0.97 -13.07 -27.56
N THR A 163 -2.18 -12.60 -27.32
CA THR A 163 -2.66 -11.30 -27.82
C THR A 163 -2.46 -10.19 -26.79
N SER A 164 -2.34 -8.96 -27.26
CA SER A 164 -2.19 -7.79 -26.38
C SER A 164 -3.42 -7.51 -25.51
N THR A 165 -4.59 -7.99 -25.92
CA THR A 165 -5.86 -7.84 -25.22
C THR A 165 -6.19 -9.03 -24.32
N GLY A 166 -5.60 -10.21 -24.57
CA GLY A 166 -5.81 -11.43 -23.80
C GLY A 166 -5.25 -11.34 -22.36
N ILE A 167 -5.63 -12.31 -21.55
CA ILE A 167 -5.08 -12.51 -20.20
C ILE A 167 -3.89 -13.46 -20.32
N GLN A 168 -2.70 -13.02 -19.92
CA GLN A 168 -1.46 -13.78 -20.07
C GLN A 168 -1.33 -14.90 -19.04
N ALA A 169 -1.89 -14.68 -17.83
CA ALA A 169 -1.73 -15.63 -16.73
C ALA A 169 -2.99 -15.76 -15.87
N TYR A 170 -3.14 -16.95 -15.28
CA TYR A 170 -4.19 -17.28 -14.33
C TYR A 170 -3.59 -17.78 -13.01
N SER A 171 -4.01 -17.18 -11.90
CA SER A 171 -3.67 -17.65 -10.56
C SER A 171 -4.66 -18.70 -10.07
N LEU A 172 -4.14 -19.76 -9.46
CA LEU A 172 -4.90 -20.81 -8.78
C LEU A 172 -5.39 -20.31 -7.42
N ASP A 173 -6.37 -19.44 -7.44
CA ASP A 173 -6.96 -18.72 -6.32
C ASP A 173 -5.99 -17.76 -5.61
N ASN A 174 -6.32 -17.37 -4.39
CA ASN A 174 -5.56 -16.48 -3.52
C ASN A 174 -5.46 -17.13 -2.13
N GLU A 175 -4.25 -17.29 -1.63
CA GLU A 175 -3.93 -17.73 -0.26
C GLU A 175 -4.77 -18.93 0.23
N PRO A 176 -4.78 -20.06 -0.48
CA PRO A 176 -5.74 -21.14 -0.22
C PRO A 176 -5.67 -21.72 1.18
N VAL A 177 -4.52 -21.67 1.85
CA VAL A 177 -4.37 -22.16 3.23
C VAL A 177 -4.99 -21.22 4.27
N LEU A 178 -5.46 -20.04 3.86
CA LEU A 178 -6.22 -19.10 4.69
C LEU A 178 -7.73 -19.12 4.45
N TRP A 179 -8.25 -19.95 3.53
CA TRP A 179 -9.69 -19.89 3.21
C TRP A 179 -10.60 -20.08 4.42
N ASN A 180 -10.24 -20.95 5.36
CA ASN A 180 -11.01 -21.16 6.59
C ASN A 180 -11.02 -19.94 7.52
N ASP A 181 -10.03 -19.06 7.44
CA ASP A 181 -9.92 -17.83 8.22
C ASP A 181 -10.48 -16.63 7.46
N THR A 182 -10.13 -16.49 6.16
CA THR A 182 -10.55 -15.34 5.35
C THR A 182 -11.95 -15.50 4.74
N HIS A 183 -12.39 -16.73 4.49
CA HIS A 183 -13.67 -17.06 3.87
C HIS A 183 -14.38 -18.24 4.58
N PRO A 184 -14.60 -18.19 5.90
CA PRO A 184 -15.12 -19.33 6.65
C PRO A 184 -16.50 -19.79 6.22
N LEU A 185 -17.27 -18.89 5.59
CA LEU A 185 -18.64 -19.21 5.15
C LEU A 185 -18.70 -19.89 3.78
N LEU A 186 -17.63 -19.87 3.00
CA LEU A 186 -17.55 -20.64 1.74
C LEU A 186 -16.57 -21.82 1.84
N HIS A 187 -15.58 -21.79 2.75
CA HIS A 187 -14.65 -22.88 3.02
C HIS A 187 -14.30 -22.94 4.52
N SER A 188 -15.13 -23.61 5.31
CA SER A 188 -15.10 -23.56 6.77
C SER A 188 -14.02 -24.44 7.43
N LYS A 189 -13.26 -25.23 6.65
CA LYS A 189 -12.24 -26.13 7.16
C LYS A 189 -10.90 -25.78 6.59
N GLU A 190 -9.84 -26.11 7.30
CA GLU A 190 -8.50 -26.03 6.71
C GLU A 190 -8.41 -26.88 5.45
N VAL A 191 -7.76 -26.35 4.42
CA VAL A 191 -7.51 -27.09 3.18
C VAL A 191 -6.46 -28.17 3.44
N SER A 192 -6.75 -29.41 3.06
CA SER A 192 -5.76 -30.49 3.15
C SER A 192 -4.79 -30.43 1.97
N SER A 193 -3.61 -31.03 2.11
CA SER A 193 -2.63 -31.11 1.04
C SER A 193 -3.17 -31.83 -0.19
N SER A 194 -3.95 -32.91 0.00
CA SER A 194 -4.59 -33.67 -1.09
C SER A 194 -5.65 -32.84 -1.80
N GLU A 195 -6.44 -32.04 -1.07
CA GLU A 195 -7.42 -31.12 -1.65
C GLU A 195 -6.72 -30.02 -2.48
N LEU A 196 -5.74 -29.35 -1.90
CA LEU A 196 -5.01 -28.29 -2.57
C LEU A 196 -4.37 -28.77 -3.86
N ILE A 197 -3.66 -29.90 -3.80
CA ILE A 197 -2.94 -30.46 -4.95
C ILE A 197 -3.92 -30.92 -6.03
N SER A 198 -4.99 -31.65 -5.68
CA SER A 198 -5.95 -32.12 -6.66
C SER A 198 -6.70 -30.97 -7.35
N LYS A 199 -7.11 -29.96 -6.60
CA LYS A 199 -7.74 -28.77 -7.17
C LYS A 199 -6.77 -27.98 -8.06
N SER A 200 -5.50 -27.84 -7.66
CA SER A 200 -4.47 -27.19 -8.46
C SER A 200 -4.26 -27.90 -9.80
N ILE A 201 -4.16 -29.22 -9.81
CA ILE A 201 -3.97 -30.05 -11.01
C ILE A 201 -5.18 -29.93 -11.93
N GLU A 202 -6.39 -30.07 -11.40
CA GLU A 202 -7.62 -30.04 -12.18
C GLU A 202 -7.85 -28.67 -12.82
N LEU A 203 -7.76 -27.58 -12.03
CA LEU A 203 -7.97 -26.23 -12.55
C LEU A 203 -6.88 -25.81 -13.56
N ALA A 204 -5.62 -26.11 -13.29
CA ALA A 204 -4.52 -25.86 -14.22
C ALA A 204 -4.73 -26.61 -15.55
N SER A 205 -5.21 -27.87 -15.48
CA SER A 205 -5.50 -28.68 -16.65
C SER A 205 -6.58 -28.04 -17.51
N VAL A 206 -7.62 -27.49 -16.89
CA VAL A 206 -8.70 -26.77 -17.57
C VAL A 206 -8.19 -25.53 -18.29
N VAL A 207 -7.35 -24.73 -17.65
CA VAL A 207 -6.72 -23.56 -18.30
C VAL A 207 -5.94 -23.99 -19.53
N LYS A 208 -5.10 -25.02 -19.42
CA LYS A 208 -4.25 -25.50 -20.50
C LYS A 208 -5.03 -26.19 -21.64
N ASP A 209 -6.24 -26.69 -21.38
CA ASP A 209 -7.13 -27.22 -22.41
C ASP A 209 -7.71 -26.13 -23.29
N ILE A 210 -7.93 -24.92 -22.76
CA ILE A 210 -8.59 -23.82 -23.46
C ILE A 210 -7.56 -22.83 -24.02
N ASP A 211 -6.57 -22.45 -23.23
CA ASP A 211 -5.47 -21.57 -23.62
C ASP A 211 -4.12 -22.21 -23.26
N PRO A 212 -3.55 -23.01 -24.13
CA PRO A 212 -2.30 -23.74 -23.86
C PRO A 212 -1.09 -22.84 -23.62
N ASN A 213 -1.14 -21.60 -24.09
CA ASN A 213 -0.05 -20.64 -23.95
C ASN A 213 -0.18 -19.78 -22.67
N ALA A 214 -1.33 -19.76 -22.03
CA ALA A 214 -1.52 -19.05 -20.78
C ALA A 214 -0.64 -19.64 -19.67
N GLU A 215 -0.02 -18.79 -18.87
CA GLU A 215 0.78 -19.23 -17.73
C GLU A 215 -0.10 -19.48 -16.51
N VAL A 216 0.17 -20.55 -15.79
CA VAL A 216 -0.52 -20.92 -14.55
C VAL A 216 0.38 -20.64 -13.36
N PHE A 217 -0.13 -19.85 -12.43
CA PHE A 217 0.53 -19.42 -11.20
C PHE A 217 -0.11 -20.14 -10.01
N GLY A 218 0.71 -20.60 -9.08
CA GLY A 218 0.24 -21.23 -7.86
C GLY A 218 1.38 -21.69 -6.94
N PRO A 219 1.08 -22.01 -5.68
CA PRO A 219 -0.24 -22.04 -5.04
C PRO A 219 -0.69 -20.69 -4.42
N ALA A 220 -0.05 -19.57 -4.72
CA ALA A 220 -0.35 -18.24 -4.19
C ALA A 220 -0.39 -18.22 -2.65
N PHE A 221 0.63 -18.78 -2.02
CA PHE A 221 0.73 -18.86 -0.56
C PHE A 221 0.99 -17.50 0.07
N TRP A 222 0.35 -17.24 1.21
CA TRP A 222 0.43 -15.96 1.93
C TRP A 222 1.82 -15.60 2.49
N GLY A 223 2.78 -16.52 2.43
CA GLY A 223 4.13 -16.31 2.90
C GLY A 223 4.94 -17.59 3.00
N MET A 224 6.04 -17.54 3.74
CA MET A 224 6.95 -18.68 3.89
C MET A 224 6.34 -19.86 4.67
N LEU A 225 5.47 -19.61 5.65
CA LEU A 225 4.98 -20.66 6.53
C LEU A 225 4.20 -21.76 5.82
N PRO A 226 3.25 -21.48 4.94
CA PRO A 226 2.60 -22.52 4.17
C PRO A 226 3.55 -23.26 3.22
N CYS A 227 4.66 -22.66 2.80
CA CYS A 227 5.71 -23.36 2.08
C CYS A 227 6.40 -24.43 2.94
N ILE A 228 6.39 -24.28 4.27
CA ILE A 228 7.03 -25.19 5.22
C ILE A 228 6.13 -26.39 5.54
N ASN A 229 4.85 -26.15 5.83
CA ASN A 229 3.95 -27.18 6.36
C ASN A 229 2.64 -27.38 5.59
N GLY A 230 2.38 -26.56 4.56
CA GLY A 230 1.15 -26.66 3.75
C GLY A 230 -0.12 -26.26 4.47
N SER A 231 -0.03 -25.56 5.59
CA SER A 231 -1.16 -25.14 6.40
C SER A 231 -0.94 -23.75 7.00
N ASN A 232 -2.01 -23.16 7.54
CA ASN A 232 -1.95 -21.90 8.29
C ASN A 232 -1.47 -22.07 9.75
N SER A 233 -1.40 -23.28 10.23
CA SER A 233 -1.23 -23.62 11.65
C SER A 233 0.11 -23.23 12.26
N ALA A 234 1.05 -22.73 11.47
CA ALA A 234 2.27 -22.17 12.02
C ALA A 234 2.06 -20.85 12.75
N SER A 235 0.91 -20.21 12.57
CA SER A 235 0.47 -19.10 13.41
C SER A 235 0.04 -19.53 14.82
N ASP A 236 -0.13 -20.81 15.04
CA ASP A 236 -0.43 -21.32 16.37
C ASP A 236 0.82 -21.27 17.26
N LYS A 237 0.89 -20.17 18.02
CA LYS A 237 1.94 -19.94 19.03
C LYS A 237 2.02 -21.03 20.12
N ASN A 238 1.04 -21.93 20.17
CA ASN A 238 0.89 -22.96 21.19
C ASN A 238 1.32 -24.37 20.73
N ASN A 239 2.00 -24.52 19.58
CA ASN A 239 2.37 -25.81 18.99
C ASN A 239 1.16 -26.74 18.69
N ASN A 240 -0.06 -26.24 18.61
CA ASN A 240 -1.18 -26.99 18.07
C ASN A 240 -1.09 -26.97 16.55
N VAL A 241 -0.20 -27.74 16.04
CA VAL A 241 0.02 -27.88 14.61
C VAL A 241 -1.21 -28.58 14.03
N TYR A 242 -1.89 -27.93 13.07
CA TYR A 242 -2.79 -28.66 12.19
C TYR A 242 -2.01 -29.84 11.61
N THR A 243 -2.48 -31.03 11.84
CA THR A 243 -1.91 -32.22 11.26
C THR A 243 -2.68 -32.54 10.01
N ASP A 244 -2.08 -32.32 8.86
CA ASP A 244 -2.55 -32.88 7.60
C ASP A 244 -2.08 -34.34 7.50
N PRO A 245 -2.95 -35.35 7.71
CA PRO A 245 -2.55 -36.75 7.73
C PRO A 245 -1.88 -37.19 6.41
N ASP A 246 -2.29 -36.62 5.30
CA ASP A 246 -1.77 -36.98 3.98
C ASP A 246 -0.33 -36.50 3.79
N TYR A 247 -0.04 -35.28 4.18
CA TYR A 247 1.33 -34.77 4.17
C TYR A 247 2.17 -35.35 5.28
N ASP A 248 1.63 -35.52 6.49
CA ASP A 248 2.35 -36.12 7.62
C ASP A 248 2.88 -37.52 7.32
N ALA A 249 2.16 -38.28 6.49
CA ALA A 249 2.60 -39.62 6.06
C ALA A 249 3.87 -39.57 5.17
N VAL A 250 4.14 -38.47 4.49
CA VAL A 250 5.22 -38.35 3.48
C VAL A 250 6.24 -37.27 3.81
N LYS A 251 5.98 -36.36 4.74
CA LYS A 251 6.81 -35.17 5.03
C LYS A 251 8.28 -35.48 5.32
N GLY A 252 8.58 -36.67 5.85
CA GLY A 252 9.95 -37.10 6.09
C GLY A 252 10.82 -37.28 4.84
N ASN A 253 10.22 -37.26 3.63
CA ASN A 253 10.93 -37.34 2.36
C ASN A 253 11.30 -35.95 1.79
N TYR A 254 10.82 -34.87 2.39
CA TYR A 254 10.92 -33.50 1.87
C TYR A 254 11.55 -32.57 2.90
N SER A 255 12.19 -31.49 2.45
CA SER A 255 12.75 -30.50 3.37
C SER A 255 11.67 -29.53 3.88
N TRP A 256 10.62 -29.35 3.12
CA TRP A 256 9.43 -28.55 3.44
C TRP A 256 8.26 -28.94 2.48
N PHE A 257 7.07 -28.38 2.72
CA PHE A 257 5.87 -28.73 1.93
C PHE A 257 5.97 -28.33 0.45
N MET A 258 6.65 -27.24 0.16
CA MET A 258 6.81 -26.80 -1.25
C MET A 258 7.50 -27.85 -2.11
N ASP A 259 8.44 -28.62 -1.56
CA ASP A 259 9.07 -29.75 -2.26
C ASP A 259 8.01 -30.77 -2.70
N TYR A 260 7.09 -31.13 -1.79
CA TYR A 260 6.01 -32.08 -2.06
C TYR A 260 5.03 -31.52 -3.10
N TYR A 261 4.58 -30.28 -2.95
CA TYR A 261 3.68 -29.65 -3.92
C TYR A 261 4.26 -29.64 -5.33
N LEU A 262 5.50 -29.21 -5.47
CA LEU A 262 6.20 -29.19 -6.77
C LEU A 262 6.35 -30.57 -7.38
N GLU A 263 6.69 -31.60 -6.59
CA GLU A 263 6.79 -32.95 -7.10
C GLU A 263 5.44 -33.50 -7.59
N GLN A 264 4.33 -33.19 -6.89
CA GLN A 264 2.99 -33.63 -7.31
C GLN A 264 2.58 -32.93 -8.63
N MET A 265 2.85 -31.63 -8.77
CA MET A 265 2.59 -30.90 -10.01
C MET A 265 3.45 -31.44 -11.18
N ALA A 266 4.71 -31.77 -10.92
CA ALA A 266 5.60 -32.38 -11.90
C ALA A 266 5.14 -33.78 -12.33
N ASN A 267 4.63 -34.58 -11.39
CA ASN A 267 4.07 -35.89 -11.68
C ASN A 267 2.80 -35.79 -12.52
N ALA A 268 1.93 -34.84 -12.23
CA ALA A 268 0.74 -34.57 -13.01
C ALA A 268 1.07 -34.11 -14.45
N GLU A 269 2.14 -33.33 -14.64
CA GLU A 269 2.65 -33.02 -15.99
C GLU A 269 3.07 -34.26 -16.74
N LYS A 270 3.81 -35.19 -16.11
CA LYS A 270 4.25 -36.44 -16.72
C LYS A 270 3.07 -37.33 -17.14
N GLU A 271 2.01 -37.32 -16.35
CA GLU A 271 0.79 -38.09 -16.62
C GLU A 271 -0.07 -37.46 -17.74
N SER A 272 -0.24 -36.14 -17.70
CA SER A 272 -1.09 -35.41 -18.65
C SER A 272 -0.40 -35.04 -19.97
N GLY A 273 0.93 -34.95 -19.95
CA GLY A 273 1.74 -34.41 -21.04
C GLY A 273 1.62 -32.89 -21.19
N LYS A 274 1.12 -32.16 -20.17
CA LYS A 274 0.90 -30.72 -20.19
C LYS A 274 1.60 -30.07 -19.02
N ARG A 275 2.32 -28.96 -19.25
CA ARG A 275 2.86 -28.12 -18.18
C ARG A 275 1.69 -27.52 -17.40
N LEU A 276 1.54 -27.89 -16.13
CA LEU A 276 0.39 -27.48 -15.30
C LEU A 276 0.73 -26.33 -14.34
N LEU A 277 2.02 -26.15 -14.00
CA LEU A 277 2.47 -25.05 -13.18
C LEU A 277 3.68 -24.39 -13.86
N ASP A 278 3.46 -23.22 -14.43
CA ASP A 278 4.52 -22.44 -15.08
C ASP A 278 5.32 -21.63 -14.08
N VAL A 279 4.65 -21.14 -13.04
CA VAL A 279 5.21 -20.22 -12.07
C VAL A 279 4.80 -20.60 -10.64
N VAL A 280 5.78 -20.83 -9.77
CA VAL A 280 5.53 -20.92 -8.33
C VAL A 280 5.27 -19.53 -7.82
N ASP A 281 4.12 -19.34 -7.21
CA ASP A 281 3.65 -18.06 -6.69
C ASP A 281 3.57 -18.10 -5.17
N VAL A 282 4.20 -17.12 -4.53
CA VAL A 282 4.15 -16.91 -3.07
C VAL A 282 4.05 -15.41 -2.79
N HIS A 283 3.45 -15.05 -1.67
CA HIS A 283 3.47 -13.68 -1.16
C HIS A 283 4.62 -13.51 -0.17
N PHE A 284 5.09 -12.29 -0.02
CA PHE A 284 6.14 -11.99 0.95
C PHE A 284 5.88 -10.67 1.67
N TYR A 285 5.62 -10.76 2.95
CA TYR A 285 5.49 -9.62 3.85
C TYR A 285 6.51 -9.74 4.97
N SER A 286 7.45 -8.79 5.04
CA SER A 286 8.49 -8.79 6.06
C SER A 286 7.87 -8.70 7.46
N GLN A 287 8.38 -9.51 8.38
CA GLN A 287 7.98 -9.47 9.79
C GLN A 287 8.91 -8.56 10.62
N ASP A 288 9.87 -7.89 9.98
CA ASP A 288 10.81 -6.96 10.59
C ASP A 288 10.95 -5.71 9.73
N CYS A 289 9.90 -4.89 9.68
CA CYS A 289 9.85 -3.65 8.89
C CYS A 289 9.14 -2.48 9.62
N SER A 290 8.89 -2.61 10.92
CA SER A 290 8.14 -1.62 11.70
C SER A 290 8.88 -0.31 11.94
N THR A 291 10.21 -0.32 11.88
CA THR A 291 11.05 0.87 12.00
C THR A 291 11.78 1.17 10.70
N GLU A 292 12.21 2.41 10.48
CA GLU A 292 13.03 2.74 9.31
C GLU A 292 14.33 1.92 9.27
N ALA A 293 14.97 1.74 10.41
CA ALA A 293 16.22 0.97 10.52
C ALA A 293 16.02 -0.51 10.15
N SER A 294 14.92 -1.14 10.55
CA SER A 294 14.64 -2.52 10.16
C SER A 294 14.13 -2.61 8.71
N ARG A 295 13.30 -1.65 8.28
CA ARG A 295 12.74 -1.62 6.93
C ARG A 295 13.81 -1.60 5.83
N VAL A 296 14.85 -0.77 5.96
CA VAL A 296 15.94 -0.69 4.98
C VAL A 296 16.78 -1.97 4.90
N GLN A 297 16.60 -2.92 5.84
CA GLN A 297 17.25 -4.22 5.83
C GLN A 297 16.31 -5.36 5.42
N ALA A 298 15.00 -5.12 5.40
CA ALA A 298 13.98 -6.17 5.36
C ALA A 298 14.06 -7.06 4.12
N ALA A 299 14.39 -6.53 2.95
CA ALA A 299 14.54 -7.30 1.72
C ALA A 299 15.68 -8.35 1.80
N ARG A 300 16.64 -8.18 2.70
CA ARG A 300 17.77 -9.12 2.87
C ARG A 300 17.32 -10.53 3.28
N SER A 301 16.17 -10.66 3.95
CA SER A 301 15.59 -11.98 4.25
C SER A 301 15.28 -12.80 2.99
N LEU A 302 15.10 -12.15 1.85
CA LEU A 302 14.87 -12.83 0.57
C LEU A 302 16.13 -13.46 -0.01
N TYR A 303 17.31 -12.84 0.16
CA TYR A 303 18.50 -13.21 -0.63
C TYR A 303 19.81 -13.34 0.16
N ASP A 304 19.95 -12.71 1.35
CA ASP A 304 21.21 -12.59 2.05
C ASP A 304 21.36 -13.62 3.18
N ALA A 305 22.18 -14.64 2.96
CA ALA A 305 22.44 -15.67 3.95
C ALA A 305 23.15 -15.18 5.23
N SER A 306 23.72 -13.98 5.22
CA SER A 306 24.37 -13.39 6.40
C SER A 306 23.40 -12.61 7.29
N TYR A 307 22.20 -12.32 6.77
CA TYR A 307 21.19 -11.55 7.48
C TYR A 307 20.34 -12.43 8.39
N VAL A 308 20.14 -11.96 9.61
CA VAL A 308 19.27 -12.58 10.60
C VAL A 308 18.21 -11.55 11.00
N GLU A 309 17.00 -11.71 10.51
CA GLU A 309 15.92 -10.80 10.83
C GLU A 309 15.51 -10.90 12.31
N ASN A 310 15.13 -9.77 12.90
CA ASN A 310 14.61 -9.72 14.27
C ASN A 310 13.09 -9.95 14.27
N SER A 311 12.69 -11.20 13.99
CA SER A 311 11.28 -11.56 13.94
C SER A 311 11.01 -12.87 14.69
N TRP A 312 9.72 -13.15 14.91
CA TRP A 312 9.26 -14.39 15.51
C TRP A 312 9.52 -15.64 14.62
N LEU A 313 9.73 -15.43 13.32
CA LEU A 313 10.05 -16.52 12.38
C LEU A 313 11.45 -17.10 12.63
N GLN A 314 12.42 -16.27 12.97
CA GLN A 314 13.83 -16.62 12.98
C GLN A 314 14.17 -17.75 13.96
N PRO A 315 13.68 -17.77 15.23
CA PRO A 315 14.05 -18.84 16.17
C PRO A 315 13.62 -20.24 15.73
N THR A 316 12.54 -20.34 14.98
CA THR A 316 11.94 -21.63 14.59
C THR A 316 12.22 -21.99 13.14
N PHE A 317 12.18 -20.99 12.25
CA PHE A 317 12.17 -21.18 10.81
C PHE A 317 13.40 -20.61 10.11
N GLY A 318 14.40 -20.12 10.84
CA GLY A 318 15.61 -19.48 10.30
C GLY A 318 16.36 -20.32 9.27
N LYS A 319 16.26 -21.66 9.34
CA LYS A 319 16.89 -22.57 8.35
C LYS A 319 16.31 -22.50 6.93
N TYR A 320 15.18 -21.81 6.74
CA TYR A 320 14.56 -21.62 5.43
C TYR A 320 14.89 -20.25 4.81
N PHE A 321 15.64 -19.43 5.53
CA PHE A 321 16.20 -18.19 5.01
C PHE A 321 17.61 -18.44 4.43
N PRO A 322 18.03 -17.68 3.41
CA PRO A 322 17.22 -16.72 2.65
C PRO A 322 16.18 -17.40 1.76
N PHE A 323 15.02 -16.75 1.58
CA PHE A 323 13.82 -17.41 1.04
C PHE A 323 13.92 -17.77 -0.45
N LEU A 324 14.39 -16.85 -1.31
CA LEU A 324 14.44 -17.08 -2.76
C LEU A 324 15.42 -18.19 -3.17
N PRO A 325 16.67 -18.23 -2.64
CA PRO A 325 17.55 -19.36 -2.89
C PRO A 325 16.98 -20.70 -2.44
N LYS A 326 16.25 -20.72 -1.31
CA LYS A 326 15.60 -21.95 -0.82
C LYS A 326 14.48 -22.42 -1.74
N LEU A 327 13.69 -21.48 -2.30
CA LEU A 327 12.64 -21.78 -3.24
C LEU A 327 13.22 -22.30 -4.58
N GLN A 328 14.30 -21.67 -5.07
CA GLN A 328 14.98 -22.08 -6.29
C GLN A 328 15.57 -23.51 -6.16
N GLU A 329 16.17 -23.83 -4.99
CA GLU A 329 16.67 -25.21 -4.71
C GLU A 329 15.56 -26.25 -4.87
N SER A 330 14.36 -25.96 -4.38
CA SER A 330 13.20 -26.84 -4.49
C SER A 330 12.74 -27.02 -5.95
N ILE A 331 12.69 -25.91 -6.70
CA ILE A 331 12.34 -25.92 -8.11
C ILE A 331 13.33 -26.77 -8.91
N ASP A 332 14.63 -26.53 -8.76
CA ASP A 332 15.68 -27.23 -9.49
C ASP A 332 15.61 -28.75 -9.26
N LYS A 333 15.24 -29.15 -8.07
CA LYS A 333 15.18 -30.55 -7.67
C LYS A 333 13.88 -31.23 -8.10
N TYR A 334 12.74 -30.60 -7.90
CA TYR A 334 11.44 -31.29 -8.00
C TYR A 334 10.63 -30.91 -9.24
N TYR A 335 10.76 -29.70 -9.75
CA TYR A 335 10.04 -29.26 -10.94
C TYR A 335 10.86 -28.25 -11.78
N PRO A 336 11.96 -28.71 -12.37
CA PRO A 336 12.86 -27.82 -13.13
C PRO A 336 12.15 -27.04 -14.24
N GLY A 337 12.55 -25.79 -14.41
CA GLY A 337 11.98 -24.88 -15.41
C GLY A 337 10.74 -24.12 -14.94
N THR A 338 10.22 -24.39 -13.74
CA THR A 338 9.22 -23.54 -13.11
C THR A 338 9.86 -22.21 -12.71
N LYS A 339 9.16 -21.11 -12.96
CA LYS A 339 9.60 -19.75 -12.63
C LYS A 339 9.14 -19.38 -11.22
N ILE A 340 9.63 -18.26 -10.70
CA ILE A 340 9.26 -17.74 -9.37
C ILE A 340 8.43 -16.47 -9.53
N ALA A 341 7.34 -16.35 -8.77
CA ALA A 341 6.57 -15.14 -8.59
C ALA A 341 6.47 -14.74 -7.12
N ILE A 342 6.49 -13.44 -6.89
CA ILE A 342 6.10 -12.78 -5.63
C ILE A 342 4.90 -11.88 -5.96
N SER A 343 3.72 -12.46 -6.03
CA SER A 343 2.54 -11.75 -6.55
C SER A 343 1.90 -10.78 -5.55
N GLU A 344 2.29 -10.87 -4.30
CA GLU A 344 2.05 -9.83 -3.29
C GLU A 344 3.29 -9.64 -2.44
N TYR A 345 3.72 -8.40 -2.29
CA TYR A 345 4.75 -8.01 -1.36
C TYR A 345 4.63 -6.53 -0.99
N ASN A 346 5.10 -6.18 0.20
CA ASN A 346 5.21 -4.82 0.67
C ASN A 346 6.24 -4.77 1.82
N PHE A 347 7.05 -3.73 1.85
CA PHE A 347 8.04 -3.48 2.91
C PHE A 347 7.66 -2.28 3.80
N ALA A 348 6.49 -1.66 3.59
CA ALA A 348 5.93 -0.71 4.54
C ALA A 348 5.44 -1.46 5.80
N ASP A 349 5.35 -0.76 6.92
CA ASP A 349 4.67 -1.29 8.10
C ASP A 349 3.17 -1.43 7.81
N LEU A 350 2.68 -2.66 7.69
CA LEU A 350 1.27 -2.94 7.34
C LEU A 350 0.29 -2.41 8.40
N SER A 351 0.72 -2.28 9.66
CA SER A 351 -0.11 -1.67 10.71
C SER A 351 -0.22 -0.15 10.56
N ASN A 352 0.67 0.47 9.79
CA ASN A 352 0.73 1.91 9.54
C ASN A 352 1.31 2.22 8.15
N GLU A 353 0.83 1.52 7.12
CA GLU A 353 1.34 1.60 5.75
C GLU A 353 1.34 3.04 5.22
N LYS A 354 0.29 3.78 5.48
CA LYS A 354 0.11 5.15 5.02
C LYS A 354 1.20 6.10 5.52
N GLU A 355 1.64 5.98 6.76
CA GLU A 355 2.69 6.83 7.30
C GLU A 355 4.08 6.30 6.93
N SER A 356 4.30 4.99 6.99
CA SER A 356 5.58 4.38 6.59
C SER A 356 5.89 4.57 5.10
N GLY A 357 4.87 4.55 4.24
CA GLY A 357 4.99 4.78 2.81
C GLY A 357 5.42 6.21 2.42
N LYS A 358 5.31 7.17 3.35
CA LYS A 358 5.78 8.56 3.18
C LYS A 358 7.23 8.78 3.62
N LEU A 359 7.93 7.72 3.99
CA LEU A 359 9.32 7.77 4.43
C LEU A 359 10.25 7.20 3.36
N SER A 360 11.41 7.80 3.19
CA SER A 360 12.40 7.34 2.18
C SER A 360 12.91 5.92 2.42
N SER A 361 12.79 5.40 3.64
CA SER A 361 13.06 4.00 3.96
C SER A 361 12.20 3.03 3.15
N ALA A 362 10.96 3.42 2.76
CA ALA A 362 10.13 2.63 1.86
C ALA A 362 10.73 2.55 0.44
N ALA A 363 11.29 3.66 -0.08
CA ALA A 363 11.96 3.65 -1.38
C ALA A 363 13.23 2.79 -1.36
N ILE A 364 14.00 2.84 -0.27
CA ILE A 364 15.21 2.02 -0.12
C ILE A 364 14.84 0.53 -0.11
N ALA A 365 13.82 0.15 0.66
CA ALA A 365 13.39 -1.24 0.76
C ALA A 365 12.79 -1.76 -0.57
N GLU A 366 11.99 -0.95 -1.25
CA GLU A 366 11.39 -1.29 -2.55
C GLU A 366 12.47 -1.45 -3.63
N ALA A 367 13.43 -0.53 -3.69
CA ALA A 367 14.51 -0.61 -4.67
C ALA A 367 15.45 -1.81 -4.40
N ASP A 368 15.68 -2.18 -3.13
CA ASP A 368 16.41 -3.41 -2.75
C ASP A 368 15.63 -4.66 -3.20
N ALA A 369 14.31 -4.68 -2.98
CA ALA A 369 13.45 -5.78 -3.41
C ALA A 369 13.50 -5.99 -4.93
N LEU A 370 13.32 -4.93 -5.72
CA LEU A 370 13.36 -5.00 -7.19
C LEU A 370 14.72 -5.46 -7.72
N GLY A 371 15.81 -4.96 -7.12
CA GLY A 371 17.16 -5.40 -7.46
C GLY A 371 17.41 -6.87 -7.09
N CYS A 372 16.99 -7.30 -5.91
CA CYS A 372 17.13 -8.70 -5.50
C CYS A 372 16.25 -9.64 -6.33
N PHE A 373 15.07 -9.22 -6.78
CA PHE A 373 14.23 -10.00 -7.69
C PHE A 373 14.96 -10.24 -9.02
N ALA A 374 15.58 -9.20 -9.59
CA ALA A 374 16.37 -9.34 -10.80
C ALA A 374 17.55 -10.31 -10.60
N ASP A 375 18.29 -10.20 -9.49
CA ASP A 375 19.46 -11.02 -9.21
C ASP A 375 19.12 -12.49 -8.87
N ASN A 376 17.97 -12.75 -8.29
CA ASN A 376 17.49 -14.08 -7.93
C ASN A 376 16.52 -14.72 -8.95
N ASN A 377 16.51 -14.23 -10.19
CA ASN A 377 15.72 -14.76 -11.29
C ASN A 377 14.20 -14.82 -11.00
N VAL A 378 13.68 -13.91 -10.19
CA VAL A 378 12.22 -13.75 -10.03
C VAL A 378 11.64 -13.33 -11.38
N TYR A 379 10.62 -14.04 -11.81
CA TYR A 379 9.98 -13.83 -13.11
C TYR A 379 8.89 -12.75 -13.05
N PHE A 380 8.15 -12.71 -11.95
CA PHE A 380 6.97 -11.88 -11.78
C PHE A 380 6.90 -11.35 -10.35
N ALA A 381 6.64 -10.06 -10.19
CA ALA A 381 6.39 -9.49 -8.88
C ALA A 381 5.40 -8.32 -8.97
N THR A 382 4.48 -8.24 -8.01
CA THR A 382 3.48 -7.16 -7.97
C THR A 382 3.34 -6.58 -6.56
N TYR A 383 3.60 -5.28 -6.45
CA TYR A 383 3.46 -4.53 -5.20
C TYR A 383 2.00 -4.57 -4.71
N TRP A 384 1.80 -4.88 -3.42
CA TRP A 384 0.50 -4.82 -2.75
C TRP A 384 0.43 -3.61 -1.85
N GLY A 385 -0.51 -2.71 -2.11
CA GLY A 385 -0.74 -1.50 -1.34
C GLY A 385 -1.29 -0.37 -2.21
N THR A 386 -1.51 0.79 -1.60
CA THR A 386 -2.03 1.97 -2.29
C THR A 386 -0.87 2.93 -2.64
N LEU A 387 -0.32 2.80 -3.84
CA LEU A 387 0.85 3.60 -4.27
C LEU A 387 0.62 5.11 -4.23
N SER A 388 -0.60 5.59 -4.38
CA SER A 388 -0.90 7.02 -4.20
C SER A 388 -0.72 7.51 -2.75
N GLU A 389 -0.72 6.61 -1.79
CA GLU A 389 -0.43 6.88 -0.38
C GLU A 389 1.04 6.54 -0.02
N CYS A 390 1.74 5.84 -0.90
CA CYS A 390 3.13 5.40 -0.74
C CYS A 390 4.04 5.97 -1.86
N PRO A 391 4.20 7.31 -1.96
CA PRO A 391 4.89 7.94 -3.10
C PRO A 391 6.37 7.51 -3.21
N TYR A 392 7.02 7.19 -2.11
CA TYR A 392 8.38 6.70 -2.10
C TYR A 392 8.53 5.32 -2.76
N ALA A 393 7.59 4.40 -2.54
CA ALA A 393 7.57 3.11 -3.23
C ALA A 393 7.30 3.27 -4.73
N ALA A 394 6.36 4.15 -5.11
CA ALA A 394 6.09 4.46 -6.52
C ALA A 394 7.34 5.03 -7.23
N SER A 395 8.06 5.94 -6.59
CA SER A 395 9.32 6.49 -7.12
C SER A 395 10.44 5.45 -7.20
N ALA A 396 10.51 4.51 -6.27
CA ALA A 396 11.47 3.41 -6.35
C ALA A 396 11.18 2.48 -7.55
N ILE A 397 9.92 2.18 -7.84
CA ILE A 397 9.54 1.46 -9.07
C ILE A 397 9.98 2.27 -10.31
N ASN A 398 9.68 3.57 -10.33
CA ASN A 398 10.09 4.45 -11.44
C ASN A 398 11.62 4.56 -11.56
N LEU A 399 12.37 4.42 -10.48
CA LEU A 399 13.84 4.42 -10.54
C LEU A 399 14.36 3.29 -11.44
N TYR A 400 13.63 2.17 -11.55
CA TYR A 400 13.94 1.07 -12.46
C TYR A 400 13.26 1.19 -13.83
N THR A 401 12.09 1.80 -13.91
CA THR A 401 11.25 1.73 -15.12
C THR A 401 11.18 3.03 -15.91
N ASN A 402 11.45 4.17 -15.28
CA ASN A 402 11.32 5.51 -15.90
C ASN A 402 12.05 6.58 -15.06
N TYR A 403 13.36 6.38 -14.84
CA TYR A 403 14.12 7.21 -13.89
C TYR A 403 14.28 8.67 -14.29
N ASP A 404 14.21 8.96 -15.59
CA ASP A 404 14.33 10.34 -16.12
C ASP A 404 12.97 11.01 -16.42
N GLY A 405 11.86 10.29 -16.24
CA GLY A 405 10.51 10.76 -16.59
C GLY A 405 10.22 10.76 -18.09
N GLU A 406 11.16 10.31 -18.93
CA GLU A 406 11.08 10.30 -20.41
C GLU A 406 11.09 8.86 -20.96
N GLY A 407 11.07 7.86 -20.09
CA GLY A 407 11.00 6.44 -20.45
C GLY A 407 12.33 5.69 -20.36
N ALA A 408 13.38 6.30 -19.84
CA ALA A 408 14.65 5.59 -19.61
C ALA A 408 14.53 4.64 -18.41
N SER A 409 14.98 3.40 -18.60
CA SER A 409 14.87 2.33 -17.61
C SER A 409 16.24 1.84 -17.12
N PHE A 410 16.23 1.05 -16.05
CA PHE A 410 17.41 0.40 -15.48
C PHE A 410 18.11 -0.52 -16.49
N GLY A 411 17.38 -1.10 -17.43
CA GLY A 411 17.90 -1.99 -18.46
C GLY A 411 17.36 -3.40 -18.35
N ASP A 412 17.78 -4.27 -19.27
CA ASP A 412 17.25 -5.64 -19.39
C ASP A 412 18.26 -6.74 -19.03
N THR A 413 19.52 -6.36 -18.75
CA THR A 413 20.62 -7.28 -18.47
C THR A 413 21.36 -6.87 -17.20
N LEU A 414 21.17 -7.66 -16.14
CA LEU A 414 21.89 -7.50 -14.89
C LEU A 414 23.36 -7.94 -15.08
N VAL A 415 24.29 -7.17 -14.52
CA VAL A 415 25.73 -7.48 -14.45
C VAL A 415 26.15 -7.60 -12.99
N GLU A 416 27.21 -8.32 -12.74
CA GLU A 416 27.73 -8.56 -11.39
C GLU A 416 28.07 -7.23 -10.70
N SER A 417 27.50 -7.02 -9.51
CA SER A 417 27.75 -5.85 -8.68
C SER A 417 27.90 -6.24 -7.21
N SER A 418 28.74 -5.53 -6.48
CA SER A 418 28.98 -5.78 -5.06
C SER A 418 29.30 -4.52 -4.29
N THR A 419 28.97 -4.52 -3.01
CA THR A 419 29.34 -3.46 -2.06
C THR A 419 30.31 -3.98 -1.01
N SER A 420 31.07 -3.08 -0.41
CA SER A 420 31.95 -3.43 0.70
C SER A 420 31.19 -3.76 2.00
N ASP A 421 29.97 -3.26 2.16
CA ASP A 421 29.13 -3.51 3.33
C ASP A 421 27.65 -3.41 2.94
N ILE A 422 26.99 -4.55 2.81
CA ILE A 422 25.57 -4.65 2.44
C ILE A 422 24.64 -4.13 3.53
N SER A 423 25.08 -4.04 4.78
CA SER A 423 24.28 -3.48 5.86
C SER A 423 24.15 -1.96 5.76
N LEU A 424 25.09 -1.29 5.09
CA LEU A 424 25.07 0.14 4.84
C LEU A 424 24.54 0.48 3.43
N ALA A 425 24.84 -0.36 2.44
CA ALA A 425 24.45 -0.11 1.05
C ALA A 425 24.33 -1.42 0.27
N TYR A 426 23.29 -1.55 -0.54
CA TYR A 426 23.25 -2.55 -1.62
C TYR A 426 23.69 -1.93 -2.94
N SER A 427 23.98 -2.77 -3.92
CA SER A 427 24.25 -2.32 -5.29
C SER A 427 23.77 -3.34 -6.30
N TYR A 428 23.03 -2.87 -7.30
CA TYR A 428 22.60 -3.64 -8.46
C TYR A 428 23.00 -2.86 -9.72
N ALA A 429 23.57 -3.55 -10.69
CA ALA A 429 24.03 -2.88 -11.91
C ALA A 429 23.51 -3.59 -13.17
N SER A 430 23.31 -2.82 -14.23
CA SER A 430 22.76 -3.32 -15.49
C SER A 430 23.30 -2.59 -16.71
N ILE A 431 23.08 -3.23 -17.85
CA ILE A 431 23.30 -2.70 -19.19
C ILE A 431 22.11 -3.05 -20.08
N ASP A 432 22.08 -2.55 -21.32
CA ASP A 432 21.07 -2.89 -22.31
C ASP A 432 21.60 -4.01 -23.24
N GLY A 433 21.12 -5.24 -23.04
CA GLY A 433 21.59 -6.42 -23.75
C GLY A 433 23.07 -6.68 -23.58
N SER A 434 23.86 -6.46 -24.63
CA SER A 434 25.33 -6.59 -24.60
C SER A 434 26.06 -5.25 -24.70
N ASP A 435 25.32 -4.14 -24.77
CA ASP A 435 25.91 -2.80 -24.94
C ASP A 435 26.23 -2.18 -23.57
N ASP A 436 27.53 -2.10 -23.29
CA ASP A 436 28.10 -1.50 -22.10
C ASP A 436 28.49 -0.02 -22.29
N SER A 437 27.99 0.65 -23.35
CA SER A 437 28.22 2.09 -23.54
C SER A 437 27.56 2.95 -22.44
N THR A 438 26.51 2.43 -21.81
CA THR A 438 25.86 2.99 -20.64
C THR A 438 25.69 1.92 -19.58
N VAL A 439 26.17 2.19 -18.38
CA VAL A 439 26.06 1.33 -17.20
C VAL A 439 25.19 2.04 -16.17
N LYS A 440 24.18 1.36 -15.68
CA LYS A 440 23.25 1.88 -14.68
C LYS A 440 23.48 1.12 -13.38
N THR A 441 23.62 1.83 -12.28
CA THR A 441 23.87 1.25 -10.96
C THR A 441 22.90 1.83 -9.95
N VAL A 442 22.02 1.01 -9.41
CA VAL A 442 21.16 1.39 -8.27
C VAL A 442 21.94 1.09 -6.99
N LEU A 443 22.04 2.07 -6.11
CA LEU A 443 22.68 1.93 -4.80
C LEU A 443 21.97 2.76 -3.74
N SER A 444 22.13 2.36 -2.48
CA SER A 444 21.50 3.02 -1.34
C SER A 444 22.52 3.57 -0.35
N ASN A 445 22.06 4.54 0.45
CA ASN A 445 22.64 4.88 1.74
C ASN A 445 21.61 4.56 2.83
N LYS A 446 21.84 3.51 3.61
CA LYS A 446 20.96 3.05 4.70
C LYS A 446 21.25 3.73 6.04
N SER A 447 22.27 4.58 6.12
CA SER A 447 22.59 5.34 7.33
C SER A 447 21.48 6.36 7.65
N ALA A 448 21.10 6.48 8.92
CA ALA A 448 20.08 7.42 9.35
C ALA A 448 20.57 8.88 9.38
N ASP A 449 21.88 9.09 9.57
CA ASP A 449 22.46 10.39 9.88
C ASP A 449 23.75 10.72 9.13
N GLN A 450 24.38 9.75 8.45
CA GLN A 450 25.66 9.96 7.77
C GLN A 450 25.48 10.03 6.26
N THR A 451 26.05 11.03 5.64
CA THR A 451 26.26 11.07 4.21
C THR A 451 27.35 10.05 3.84
N GLU A 452 27.13 9.26 2.80
CA GLU A 452 28.07 8.24 2.33
C GLU A 452 28.77 8.66 1.03
N ASP A 453 30.12 8.64 1.06
CA ASP A 453 30.95 8.81 -0.11
C ASP A 453 31.16 7.45 -0.80
N ALA A 454 30.32 7.14 -1.78
CA ALA A 454 30.45 5.92 -2.57
C ALA A 454 31.45 6.11 -3.71
N VAL A 455 32.30 5.11 -3.93
CA VAL A 455 33.16 5.03 -5.13
C VAL A 455 32.70 3.81 -5.93
N ILE A 456 32.15 4.04 -7.11
CA ILE A 456 31.78 2.99 -8.07
C ILE A 456 32.93 2.78 -9.01
N THR A 457 33.44 1.55 -9.10
CA THR A 457 34.48 1.13 -10.02
C THR A 457 33.87 0.21 -11.07
N LEU A 458 34.07 0.53 -12.36
CA LEU A 458 33.59 -0.26 -13.49
C LEU A 458 34.77 -1.08 -14.04
N ASP A 459 34.75 -2.38 -13.76
CA ASP A 459 35.80 -3.32 -14.16
C ASP A 459 35.36 -4.18 -15.35
N GLY A 460 36.29 -4.82 -16.03
CA GLY A 460 36.00 -5.81 -17.08
C GLY A 460 35.50 -5.21 -18.40
N THR A 461 35.72 -3.94 -18.66
CA THR A 461 35.37 -3.23 -19.89
C THR A 461 36.57 -2.63 -20.58
N THR A 462 36.48 -2.39 -21.90
CA THR A 462 37.44 -1.62 -22.68
C THR A 462 36.96 -0.20 -22.96
N LYS A 463 35.78 0.18 -22.46
CA LYS A 463 35.22 1.52 -22.61
C LYS A 463 35.97 2.52 -21.73
N ASP A 464 35.96 3.76 -22.17
CA ASP A 464 36.43 4.91 -21.40
C ASP A 464 35.24 5.84 -21.18
N TYR A 465 34.64 5.76 -19.98
CA TYR A 465 33.45 6.50 -19.67
C TYR A 465 33.72 7.98 -19.43
N GLN A 466 32.80 8.81 -19.90
CA GLN A 466 32.99 10.27 -19.97
C GLN A 466 32.10 11.03 -18.96
N SER A 467 30.96 10.48 -18.64
CA SER A 467 30.01 11.16 -17.75
C SER A 467 29.31 10.24 -16.76
N ALA A 468 28.80 10.83 -15.68
CA ALA A 468 27.90 10.19 -14.74
C ALA A 468 26.77 11.16 -14.34
N VAL A 469 25.56 10.66 -14.25
CA VAL A 469 24.38 11.38 -13.75
C VAL A 469 23.78 10.60 -12.59
N VAL A 470 23.52 11.26 -11.48
CA VAL A 470 22.97 10.65 -10.26
C VAL A 470 21.51 11.06 -10.10
N TYR A 471 20.61 10.12 -10.31
CA TYR A 471 19.18 10.25 -10.09
C TYR A 471 18.85 9.68 -8.70
N ALA A 472 18.33 10.48 -7.79
CA ALA A 472 18.11 10.04 -6.41
C ALA A 472 16.72 10.37 -5.87
N ILE A 473 16.29 9.52 -4.93
CA ILE A 473 15.16 9.71 -4.03
C ILE A 473 15.74 9.96 -2.64
N THR A 474 15.32 11.04 -1.99
CA THR A 474 15.89 11.47 -0.71
C THR A 474 14.79 11.73 0.33
N PRO A 475 15.09 11.81 1.63
CA PRO A 475 14.08 12.15 2.64
C PRO A 475 13.39 13.50 2.45
N LYS A 476 13.97 14.37 1.62
CA LYS A 476 13.42 15.72 1.37
C LYS A 476 12.53 15.81 0.14
N ASP A 477 12.59 14.82 -0.74
CA ASP A 477 11.82 14.81 -2.00
C ASP A 477 11.53 13.35 -2.37
N ASP A 478 10.26 13.00 -2.44
CA ASP A 478 9.79 11.67 -2.83
C ASP A 478 9.86 11.45 -4.35
N GLN A 479 10.23 12.49 -5.12
CA GLN A 479 10.43 12.39 -6.56
C GLN A 479 11.89 12.08 -6.89
N ILE A 480 12.12 11.43 -8.01
CA ILE A 480 13.47 11.23 -8.55
C ILE A 480 14.01 12.57 -9.02
N ARG A 481 15.20 12.95 -8.49
CA ARG A 481 15.88 14.20 -8.89
C ARG A 481 17.31 13.93 -9.27
N ILE A 482 17.82 14.70 -10.24
CA ILE A 482 19.24 14.73 -10.54
C ILE A 482 19.93 15.52 -9.43
N ILE A 483 20.76 14.84 -8.64
CA ILE A 483 21.48 15.44 -7.50
C ILE A 483 22.95 15.72 -7.82
N ASP A 484 23.52 15.05 -8.85
CA ASP A 484 24.87 15.28 -9.29
C ASP A 484 25.04 14.96 -10.78
N VAL A 485 25.91 15.72 -11.47
CA VAL A 485 26.27 15.53 -12.88
C VAL A 485 27.77 15.73 -13.03
N GLN A 486 28.47 14.71 -13.50
CA GLN A 486 29.89 14.71 -13.75
C GLN A 486 30.14 14.53 -15.23
N ASN A 487 30.95 15.44 -15.82
CA ASN A 487 31.57 15.28 -17.14
C ASN A 487 33.06 15.24 -16.93
N ASP A 488 33.80 14.39 -17.60
CA ASP A 488 35.25 14.19 -17.41
C ASP A 488 35.62 13.24 -16.25
N ILE A 489 34.81 12.20 -16.02
CA ILE A 489 35.22 11.08 -15.15
C ILE A 489 36.47 10.38 -15.73
N SER A 490 37.29 9.78 -14.89
CA SER A 490 38.53 9.13 -15.33
C SER A 490 38.78 7.83 -14.60
N GLY A 491 39.47 6.89 -15.28
CA GLY A 491 39.84 5.60 -14.72
C GLY A 491 38.63 4.72 -14.41
N ASN A 492 37.49 4.93 -15.08
CA ASN A 492 36.26 4.19 -14.90
C ASN A 492 35.80 4.16 -13.43
N GLN A 493 36.02 5.25 -12.72
CA GLN A 493 35.63 5.44 -11.34
C GLN A 493 34.72 6.67 -11.22
N VAL A 494 33.62 6.51 -10.53
CA VAL A 494 32.64 7.57 -10.21
C VAL A 494 32.55 7.72 -8.70
N LYS A 495 32.71 8.93 -8.22
CA LYS A 495 32.43 9.25 -6.81
C LYS A 495 31.05 9.83 -6.70
N VAL A 496 30.28 9.29 -5.78
CA VAL A 496 28.90 9.71 -5.53
C VAL A 496 28.73 10.00 -4.05
N GLU A 497 28.26 11.18 -3.73
CA GLU A 497 27.86 11.56 -2.37
C GLU A 497 26.37 11.32 -2.21
N LEU A 498 25.98 10.38 -1.34
CA LEU A 498 24.58 10.04 -1.09
C LEU A 498 24.15 10.55 0.28
N PRO A 499 23.10 11.39 0.34
CA PRO A 499 22.50 11.81 1.61
C PRO A 499 22.06 10.61 2.47
N PRO A 500 21.92 10.78 3.80
CA PRO A 500 21.34 9.75 4.66
C PRO A 500 19.98 9.28 4.15
N MET A 501 19.65 8.01 4.36
CA MET A 501 18.34 7.43 4.00
C MET A 501 17.92 7.76 2.58
N SER A 502 18.80 7.51 1.61
CA SER A 502 18.53 7.74 0.18
C SER A 502 18.82 6.53 -0.69
N VAL A 503 18.21 6.50 -1.85
CA VAL A 503 18.53 5.55 -2.92
C VAL A 503 18.71 6.29 -4.22
N ALA A 504 19.69 5.86 -5.02
CA ALA A 504 20.00 6.51 -6.29
C ALA A 504 20.28 5.49 -7.39
N GLN A 505 19.98 5.89 -8.63
CA GLN A 505 20.50 5.27 -9.83
C GLN A 505 21.58 6.18 -10.43
N VAL A 506 22.78 5.64 -10.55
CA VAL A 506 23.92 6.30 -11.18
C VAL A 506 24.04 5.78 -12.61
N VAL A 507 23.89 6.68 -13.56
CA VAL A 507 23.95 6.39 -15.00
C VAL A 507 25.31 6.85 -15.51
N VAL A 508 26.18 5.91 -15.87
CA VAL A 508 27.54 6.17 -16.37
C VAL A 508 27.57 5.91 -17.86
N SER A 509 28.06 6.88 -18.65
CA SER A 509 28.07 6.81 -20.12
C SER A 509 29.47 7.08 -20.70
N ASP A 510 29.77 6.41 -21.84
CA ASP A 510 30.97 6.72 -22.66
C ASP A 510 30.80 8.01 -23.48
N GLN A 511 29.67 8.71 -23.33
CA GLN A 511 29.40 10.01 -23.91
C GLN A 511 29.29 11.07 -22.82
N LYS A 512 29.61 12.33 -23.15
CA LYS A 512 29.29 13.48 -22.29
C LYS A 512 27.79 13.74 -22.25
N THR A 513 27.34 14.31 -21.15
CA THR A 513 25.93 14.65 -20.93
C THR A 513 25.72 16.17 -20.87
N ASP A 514 24.54 16.62 -21.27
CA ASP A 514 24.03 17.99 -21.11
C ASP A 514 22.99 18.09 -19.98
N LYS A 515 22.75 16.98 -19.26
CA LYS A 515 21.88 17.00 -18.08
C LYS A 515 22.42 17.98 -17.03
N GLU A 516 21.52 18.56 -16.26
CA GLU A 516 21.84 19.52 -15.20
C GLU A 516 21.28 19.04 -13.86
N VAL A 517 21.95 19.42 -12.78
CA VAL A 517 21.47 19.15 -11.42
C VAL A 517 20.13 19.85 -11.21
N TYR A 518 19.18 19.12 -10.62
CA TYR A 518 17.87 19.69 -10.29
C TYR A 518 18.02 20.85 -9.29
N VAL A 519 17.54 22.00 -9.69
CA VAL A 519 17.40 23.14 -8.79
C VAL A 519 15.93 23.22 -8.40
N LYS A 520 15.63 23.02 -7.11
CA LYS A 520 14.24 23.19 -6.63
C LYS A 520 13.76 24.59 -7.03
N PRO A 521 12.65 24.71 -7.76
CA PRO A 521 12.07 26.01 -8.01
C PRO A 521 11.86 26.76 -6.69
N GLU A 522 12.16 28.03 -6.68
CA GLU A 522 11.86 28.85 -5.51
C GLU A 522 10.38 28.73 -5.18
N GLU A 523 10.06 28.55 -3.89
CA GLU A 523 8.65 28.48 -3.47
C GLU A 523 7.95 29.78 -3.84
N PRO A 524 6.75 29.69 -4.44
CA PRO A 524 6.04 30.89 -4.85
C PRO A 524 5.72 31.75 -3.62
N ASP A 525 5.67 33.04 -3.81
CA ASP A 525 5.18 33.97 -2.78
C ASP A 525 3.69 33.73 -2.52
N ILE A 526 3.35 33.32 -1.31
CA ILE A 526 1.98 33.03 -0.90
C ILE A 526 1.33 34.26 -0.32
N LYS A 527 0.23 34.70 -0.92
CA LYS A 527 -0.65 35.74 -0.35
C LYS A 527 -1.99 35.13 0.02
N THR A 528 -2.38 35.25 1.29
CA THR A 528 -3.71 34.79 1.74
C THR A 528 -4.56 35.99 2.16
N ILE A 529 -5.78 36.06 1.61
CA ILE A 529 -6.79 37.04 2.00
C ILE A 529 -7.94 36.29 2.66
N THR A 530 -8.23 36.61 3.92
CA THR A 530 -9.30 35.95 4.68
C THR A 530 -10.45 36.92 4.94
N TYR A 531 -11.64 36.46 4.59
CA TYR A 531 -12.89 37.15 4.88
C TYR A 531 -13.63 36.42 6.00
N LYS A 532 -14.19 37.12 6.94
CA LYS A 532 -15.18 36.51 7.82
C LYS A 532 -16.45 36.22 7.02
N TYR A 533 -17.07 35.09 7.27
CA TYR A 533 -18.27 34.69 6.53
C TYR A 533 -19.41 35.74 6.65
N GLU A 534 -19.57 36.32 7.84
CA GLU A 534 -20.60 37.34 8.16
C GLU A 534 -20.40 38.67 7.41
N ASP A 535 -19.19 38.95 6.94
CA ASP A 535 -18.82 40.18 6.23
C ASP A 535 -18.99 40.07 4.69
N LEU A 536 -19.30 38.86 4.18
CA LEU A 536 -19.46 38.63 2.74
C LEU A 536 -20.77 39.22 2.22
N GLU A 537 -20.69 39.93 1.13
CA GLU A 537 -21.88 40.41 0.42
C GLU A 537 -22.72 39.24 -0.11
N LEU A 538 -24.05 39.42 -0.13
CA LEU A 538 -24.94 38.43 -0.74
C LEU A 538 -25.15 38.74 -2.23
N SER A 539 -25.24 37.67 -3.03
CA SER A 539 -25.64 37.75 -4.43
C SER A 539 -27.14 38.04 -4.55
N GLY A 540 -27.59 38.25 -5.78
CA GLY A 540 -29.00 38.37 -6.09
C GLY A 540 -29.83 37.13 -5.78
N ASN A 541 -29.16 35.98 -5.63
CA ASN A 541 -29.73 34.68 -5.25
C ASN A 541 -29.70 34.44 -3.74
N GLY A 542 -29.13 35.39 -2.96
CA GLY A 542 -29.04 35.28 -1.49
C GLY A 542 -27.87 34.43 -0.98
N PHE A 543 -26.91 34.07 -1.82
CA PHE A 543 -25.71 33.35 -1.41
C PHE A 543 -24.53 34.32 -1.22
N PRO A 544 -23.62 34.01 -0.26
CA PRO A 544 -22.40 34.80 -0.09
C PRO A 544 -21.53 34.82 -1.35
N LYS A 545 -21.04 36.00 -1.72
CA LYS A 545 -20.13 36.21 -2.82
C LYS A 545 -18.69 36.00 -2.37
N ILE A 546 -18.01 35.07 -2.99
CA ILE A 546 -16.57 34.89 -2.85
C ILE A 546 -15.90 35.67 -3.97
N PRO A 547 -15.11 36.70 -3.68
CA PRO A 547 -14.44 37.47 -4.70
C PRO A 547 -13.48 36.61 -5.54
N LEU A 548 -13.54 36.72 -6.85
CA LEU A 548 -12.67 36.06 -7.82
C LEU A 548 -11.74 37.09 -8.46
N THR A 549 -10.87 37.69 -7.67
CA THR A 549 -9.86 38.61 -8.14
C THR A 549 -8.59 37.85 -8.46
N ASP A 550 -7.84 38.29 -9.47
CA ASP A 550 -6.55 37.74 -9.83
C ASP A 550 -6.57 36.20 -9.99
N LEU A 551 -7.48 35.71 -10.83
CA LEU A 551 -7.73 34.27 -11.04
C LEU A 551 -6.50 33.49 -11.52
N GLU A 552 -5.58 34.11 -12.19
CA GLU A 552 -4.35 33.50 -12.68
C GLU A 552 -3.49 32.99 -11.50
N HIS A 553 -3.45 33.77 -10.42
CA HIS A 553 -2.67 33.44 -9.22
C HIS A 553 -3.50 32.82 -8.10
N LEU A 554 -4.83 32.79 -8.18
CA LEU A 554 -5.70 32.17 -7.21
C LEU A 554 -5.64 30.65 -7.36
N LYS A 555 -5.04 29.95 -6.38
CA LYS A 555 -4.85 28.49 -6.39
C LYS A 555 -5.79 27.73 -5.46
N LYS A 556 -6.22 28.37 -4.36
CA LYS A 556 -7.11 27.71 -3.39
C LYS A 556 -8.14 28.68 -2.82
N VAL A 557 -9.35 28.15 -2.60
CA VAL A 557 -10.37 28.75 -1.74
C VAL A 557 -10.55 27.82 -0.54
N ILE A 558 -10.31 28.30 0.68
CA ILE A 558 -10.44 27.53 1.91
C ILE A 558 -11.65 28.04 2.69
N ILE A 559 -12.60 27.15 2.95
CA ILE A 559 -13.84 27.47 3.67
C ILE A 559 -13.74 26.85 5.07
N ASN A 560 -13.55 27.70 6.09
CA ASN A 560 -13.50 27.25 7.47
C ASN A 560 -14.93 27.08 8.03
N THR A 561 -15.24 25.87 8.49
CA THR A 561 -16.56 25.53 9.04
C THR A 561 -16.42 24.89 10.42
N THR A 562 -17.42 25.10 11.28
CA THR A 562 -17.60 24.35 12.52
C THR A 562 -18.91 23.60 12.44
N VAL A 563 -18.85 22.28 12.59
CA VAL A 563 -19.97 21.36 12.47
C VAL A 563 -20.21 20.66 13.80
N THR A 564 -21.43 20.74 14.31
CA THR A 564 -21.84 20.11 15.57
C THR A 564 -23.11 19.30 15.36
N CYS A 565 -23.34 18.29 16.20
CA CYS A 565 -24.56 17.49 16.19
C CYS A 565 -25.22 17.55 17.56
N SER A 566 -26.55 17.71 17.57
CA SER A 566 -27.34 17.76 18.80
C SER A 566 -27.75 16.36 19.30
N THR A 567 -27.48 15.31 18.53
CA THR A 567 -27.76 13.90 18.84
C THR A 567 -26.47 13.14 19.03
N ASN A 568 -26.55 11.94 19.62
CA ASN A 568 -25.40 11.04 19.76
C ASN A 568 -25.25 10.23 18.47
N ALA A 569 -24.80 10.88 17.39
CA ALA A 569 -24.64 10.29 16.07
C ALA A 569 -23.23 9.74 15.88
N ASP A 570 -23.10 8.55 15.28
CA ASP A 570 -21.80 7.94 14.98
C ASP A 570 -21.03 8.75 13.94
N TRP A 571 -21.74 9.38 13.03
CA TRP A 571 -21.18 10.35 12.13
C TRP A 571 -22.14 11.50 11.83
N TYR A 572 -21.58 12.65 11.50
CA TYR A 572 -22.31 13.79 10.96
C TYR A 572 -21.38 14.68 10.13
N GLY A 573 -21.96 15.32 9.14
CA GLY A 573 -21.20 16.13 8.18
C GLY A 573 -22.12 16.67 7.09
N GLY A 574 -21.52 17.14 6.01
CA GLY A 574 -22.26 17.69 4.91
C GLY A 574 -21.37 18.07 3.72
N GLY A 575 -21.98 18.76 2.78
CA GLY A 575 -21.31 19.24 1.58
C GLY A 575 -21.90 20.52 1.04
N GLY A 576 -21.10 21.20 0.28
CA GLY A 576 -21.49 22.43 -0.42
C GLY A 576 -20.81 22.53 -1.77
N ALA A 577 -21.02 23.67 -2.40
CA ALA A 577 -20.42 23.98 -3.68
C ALA A 577 -20.06 25.46 -3.77
N LEU A 578 -18.94 25.72 -4.39
CA LEU A 578 -18.61 27.04 -4.93
C LEU A 578 -19.15 27.08 -6.37
N THR A 579 -20.14 27.92 -6.63
CA THR A 579 -20.87 27.94 -7.92
C THR A 579 -20.50 29.12 -8.77
N PHE A 580 -20.45 28.86 -10.05
CA PHE A 580 -20.10 29.84 -11.13
C PHE A 580 -21.30 29.91 -12.06
N ASN A 581 -22.09 30.98 -11.95
CA ASN A 581 -23.35 31.09 -12.69
C ASN A 581 -23.16 31.35 -14.19
N ASP A 582 -21.97 31.75 -14.62
CA ASP A 582 -21.72 32.18 -15.98
C ASP A 582 -20.26 31.88 -16.38
N LEU A 583 -19.91 30.58 -16.48
CA LEU A 583 -18.61 30.07 -16.90
C LEU A 583 -18.55 30.10 -18.44
N LEU A 584 -17.58 30.78 -19.01
CA LEU A 584 -17.34 30.79 -20.46
C LEU A 584 -16.45 29.60 -20.84
N LEU A 585 -17.00 28.66 -21.59
CA LEU A 585 -16.32 27.49 -22.10
C LEU A 585 -15.47 27.78 -23.34
N GLU A 586 -14.57 26.85 -23.70
CA GLU A 586 -13.67 27.00 -24.88
C GLU A 586 -14.43 27.14 -26.22
N ASP A 587 -15.61 26.53 -26.31
CA ASP A 587 -16.48 26.62 -27.51
C ASP A 587 -17.24 27.96 -27.62
N GLY A 588 -17.06 28.86 -26.63
CA GLY A 588 -17.72 30.14 -26.54
C GLY A 588 -19.13 30.11 -25.96
N THR A 589 -19.61 28.94 -25.53
CA THR A 589 -20.87 28.82 -24.79
C THR A 589 -20.70 29.20 -23.34
N LYS A 590 -21.80 29.54 -22.67
CA LYS A 590 -21.83 29.83 -21.24
C LYS A 590 -22.58 28.73 -20.49
N ALA A 591 -22.03 28.32 -19.37
CA ALA A 591 -22.59 27.27 -18.56
C ALA A 591 -22.57 27.62 -17.06
N TRP A 592 -23.52 27.06 -16.32
CA TRP A 592 -23.43 26.97 -14.87
C TRP A 592 -22.43 25.85 -14.50
N ALA A 593 -21.54 26.12 -13.57
CA ALA A 593 -20.56 25.13 -13.11
C ALA A 593 -20.34 25.22 -11.61
N SER A 594 -19.73 24.20 -11.01
CA SER A 594 -19.47 24.18 -9.58
C SER A 594 -18.16 23.46 -9.25
N LYS A 595 -17.62 23.76 -8.06
CA LYS A 595 -16.61 22.97 -7.38
C LYS A 595 -17.17 22.57 -6.01
N SER A 596 -17.31 21.27 -5.78
CA SER A 596 -17.87 20.74 -4.55
C SER A 596 -16.82 20.71 -3.44
N TYR A 597 -17.27 20.82 -2.19
CA TYR A 597 -16.48 20.58 -0.99
C TYR A 597 -17.29 19.80 0.04
N MET A 598 -16.58 19.12 0.93
CA MET A 598 -17.18 18.32 2.00
C MET A 598 -16.66 18.80 3.34
N PHE A 599 -17.52 18.76 4.35
CA PHE A 599 -17.15 19.05 5.73
C PHE A 599 -17.63 17.94 6.66
N SER A 600 -16.86 17.69 7.74
CA SER A 600 -17.10 16.68 8.76
C SER A 600 -17.27 17.29 10.14
N ALA A 601 -17.46 16.45 11.14
CA ALA A 601 -17.57 16.85 12.54
C ALA A 601 -16.41 17.74 13.01
N GLY A 602 -16.71 18.72 13.84
CA GLY A 602 -15.72 19.63 14.40
C GLY A 602 -15.41 20.83 13.52
N THR A 603 -14.24 21.45 13.73
CA THR A 603 -13.80 22.61 12.93
C THR A 603 -12.86 22.15 11.82
N ASN A 604 -13.15 22.52 10.58
CA ASN A 604 -12.46 22.08 9.38
C ASN A 604 -12.11 23.22 8.44
N ASP A 605 -10.99 23.08 7.74
CA ASP A 605 -10.63 23.88 6.59
C ASP A 605 -10.92 23.08 5.30
N ASN A 606 -12.01 23.42 4.62
CA ASN A 606 -12.44 22.75 3.40
C ASN A 606 -11.80 23.44 2.21
N THR A 607 -10.79 22.78 1.62
CA THR A 607 -9.98 23.33 0.53
C THR A 607 -10.59 23.00 -0.82
N ILE A 608 -10.82 24.02 -1.64
CA ILE A 608 -11.21 23.94 -3.04
C ILE A 608 -10.02 24.38 -3.90
N LEU A 609 -9.53 23.53 -4.78
CA LEU A 609 -8.46 23.87 -5.73
C LEU A 609 -9.03 24.71 -6.88
N MET A 610 -8.34 25.78 -7.22
CA MET A 610 -8.67 26.67 -8.35
C MET A 610 -7.73 26.36 -9.53
N ASP A 611 -7.95 25.21 -10.16
CA ASP A 611 -7.13 24.67 -11.26
C ASP A 611 -7.66 24.97 -12.67
N GLY A 612 -8.69 25.79 -12.75
CA GLY A 612 -9.37 26.13 -14.03
C GLY A 612 -10.26 25.02 -14.57
N LYS A 613 -10.51 23.94 -13.80
CA LYS A 613 -11.45 22.88 -14.14
C LYS A 613 -12.70 22.98 -13.28
N TYR A 614 -13.87 22.78 -13.88
CA TYR A 614 -15.17 22.94 -13.23
C TYR A 614 -16.10 21.80 -13.65
N THR A 615 -17.03 21.43 -12.81
CA THR A 615 -18.00 20.39 -13.12
C THR A 615 -19.23 20.99 -13.77
N VAL A 616 -19.52 20.59 -15.02
CA VAL A 616 -20.73 20.94 -15.76
C VAL A 616 -21.40 19.64 -16.19
N ASP A 617 -22.65 19.46 -15.81
CA ASP A 617 -23.44 18.25 -16.13
C ASP A 617 -22.73 16.92 -15.84
N LYS A 618 -22.00 16.86 -14.72
CA LYS A 618 -21.15 15.75 -14.25
C LYS A 618 -19.87 15.50 -15.07
N GLU A 619 -19.61 16.33 -16.08
CA GLU A 619 -18.36 16.30 -16.82
C GLU A 619 -17.44 17.44 -16.37
N GLU A 620 -16.17 17.10 -16.12
CA GLU A 620 -15.16 18.09 -15.76
C GLU A 620 -14.71 18.86 -17.02
N VAL A 621 -14.98 20.15 -17.05
CA VAL A 621 -14.66 21.02 -18.18
C VAL A 621 -13.80 22.19 -17.74
N SER A 622 -13.03 22.78 -18.67
CA SER A 622 -12.30 24.03 -18.45
C SER A 622 -13.11 25.21 -18.94
N GLY A 623 -13.03 26.33 -18.21
CA GLY A 623 -13.68 27.58 -18.62
C GLY A 623 -13.23 28.73 -17.73
N THR A 624 -13.63 29.95 -18.11
CA THR A 624 -13.31 31.16 -17.36
C THR A 624 -14.55 31.77 -16.74
N PRO A 625 -14.59 32.01 -15.42
CA PRO A 625 -15.67 32.77 -14.79
C PRO A 625 -15.80 34.15 -15.42
N THR A 626 -17.01 34.53 -15.80
CA THR A 626 -17.28 35.88 -16.39
C THR A 626 -17.77 36.88 -15.36
N GLN A 627 -18.05 36.39 -14.12
CA GLN A 627 -18.36 37.23 -12.96
C GLN A 627 -17.12 37.39 -12.09
N ASP A 628 -17.00 38.48 -11.37
CA ASP A 628 -15.92 38.77 -10.41
C ASP A 628 -16.14 38.11 -9.03
N TYR A 629 -17.12 37.20 -8.94
CA TYR A 629 -17.40 36.42 -7.77
C TYR A 629 -17.94 35.02 -8.10
N ALA A 630 -17.76 34.06 -7.16
CA ALA A 630 -18.49 32.82 -7.12
C ALA A 630 -19.46 32.83 -5.93
N GLU A 631 -20.53 32.02 -5.99
CA GLU A 631 -21.50 31.90 -4.92
C GLU A 631 -21.13 30.71 -4.02
N LEU A 632 -21.04 30.94 -2.69
CA LEU A 632 -20.80 29.88 -1.72
C LEU A 632 -22.15 29.31 -1.26
N GLN A 633 -22.37 28.00 -1.54
CA GLN A 633 -23.58 27.29 -1.16
C GLN A 633 -23.26 26.15 -0.22
N GLY A 634 -23.97 26.04 0.91
CA GLY A 634 -24.09 24.84 1.70
C GLY A 634 -25.31 24.06 1.19
N CYS A 635 -25.08 22.87 0.63
CA CYS A 635 -26.12 22.17 -0.11
C CYS A 635 -26.84 21.11 0.71
N TRP A 636 -26.17 20.45 1.64
CA TRP A 636 -26.76 19.43 2.46
C TRP A 636 -25.91 19.15 3.73
N TRP A 637 -26.54 18.73 4.81
CA TRP A 637 -25.89 18.14 5.98
C TRP A 637 -26.80 17.09 6.61
N LYS A 638 -26.17 16.07 7.21
CA LYS A 638 -26.84 14.86 7.73
C LYS A 638 -26.04 14.28 8.88
N SER A 639 -26.68 13.38 9.62
CA SER A 639 -26.04 12.53 10.61
C SER A 639 -26.45 11.08 10.46
N SER A 640 -25.80 10.15 11.14
CA SER A 640 -26.21 8.75 11.21
C SER A 640 -27.57 8.56 11.89
N THR A 641 -28.00 9.49 12.76
CA THR A 641 -29.32 9.48 13.42
C THR A 641 -30.40 10.19 12.62
N ASN A 642 -30.05 11.05 11.68
CA ASN A 642 -31.01 11.77 10.82
C ASN A 642 -30.44 12.01 9.42
N SER A 643 -30.65 11.02 8.54
CA SER A 643 -30.11 11.03 7.17
C SER A 643 -30.99 11.78 6.16
N GLU A 644 -32.23 12.19 6.54
CA GLU A 644 -33.17 12.82 5.62
C GLU A 644 -33.21 14.34 5.73
N SER A 645 -33.33 14.89 6.94
CA SER A 645 -33.54 16.34 7.14
C SER A 645 -32.29 17.10 7.59
N GLY A 646 -31.34 16.43 8.27
CA GLY A 646 -30.18 17.08 8.86
C GLY A 646 -30.45 18.06 10.00
N ASP A 647 -31.67 18.04 10.55
CA ASP A 647 -32.12 19.01 11.57
C ASP A 647 -31.37 18.92 12.89
N ASP A 648 -30.67 17.81 13.12
CA ASP A 648 -29.80 17.56 14.27
C ASP A 648 -28.36 18.07 14.06
N VAL A 649 -27.98 18.43 12.85
CA VAL A 649 -26.65 18.94 12.52
C VAL A 649 -26.68 20.46 12.36
N SER A 650 -25.78 21.15 13.04
CA SER A 650 -25.58 22.60 12.90
C SER A 650 -24.23 22.87 12.24
N VAL A 651 -24.27 23.70 11.21
CA VAL A 651 -23.06 24.12 10.47
C VAL A 651 -22.90 25.62 10.61
N THR A 652 -21.76 26.04 11.12
CA THR A 652 -21.33 27.45 11.15
C THR A 652 -20.20 27.66 10.16
N PHE A 653 -20.41 28.53 9.21
CA PHE A 653 -19.37 29.01 8.32
C PHE A 653 -18.64 30.16 9.03
N ASN A 654 -17.35 29.99 9.27
CA ASN A 654 -16.56 30.96 10.06
C ASN A 654 -15.85 31.98 9.17
N SER A 655 -15.14 31.50 8.15
CA SER A 655 -14.36 32.35 7.25
C SER A 655 -14.14 31.70 5.89
N VAL A 656 -13.72 32.52 4.93
CA VAL A 656 -13.26 32.09 3.61
C VAL A 656 -11.91 32.72 3.33
N SER A 657 -10.91 31.91 3.01
CA SER A 657 -9.55 32.34 2.67
C SER A 657 -9.26 32.07 1.20
N LEU A 658 -8.77 33.09 0.53
CA LEU A 658 -8.28 33.02 -0.86
C LEU A 658 -6.77 32.96 -0.82
N VAL A 659 -6.18 31.91 -1.40
CA VAL A 659 -4.74 31.68 -1.41
C VAL A 659 -4.22 31.87 -2.83
N TYR A 660 -3.34 32.84 -2.97
CA TYR A 660 -2.69 33.22 -4.22
C TYR A 660 -1.23 32.80 -4.20
N GLU A 661 -0.74 32.30 -5.33
CA GLU A 661 0.66 31.93 -5.54
C GLU A 661 1.24 32.79 -6.66
N TYR A 662 2.29 33.55 -6.36
CA TYR A 662 3.00 34.41 -7.30
C TYR A 662 4.40 33.85 -7.56
N GLU A 663 4.87 33.95 -8.80
CA GLU A 663 6.29 33.70 -9.07
C GLU A 663 7.14 34.63 -8.21
N LYS A 664 8.15 34.07 -7.56
CA LYS A 664 9.04 34.85 -6.70
C LYS A 664 9.87 35.82 -7.54
N ASP A 665 9.84 37.09 -7.15
CA ASP A 665 10.74 38.07 -7.74
C ASP A 665 12.18 37.81 -7.21
N PRO A 666 13.15 37.51 -8.10
CA PRO A 666 14.51 37.15 -7.67
C PRO A 666 15.23 38.25 -6.85
N ASP A 667 14.69 39.46 -6.82
CA ASP A 667 15.22 40.58 -6.04
C ASP A 667 14.56 40.81 -4.67
N THR A 668 13.56 39.97 -4.29
CA THR A 668 12.83 40.13 -3.01
C THR A 668 13.10 39.03 -2.02
N THR A 669 13.43 39.40 -0.77
CA THR A 669 13.50 38.48 0.37
C THR A 669 12.10 37.93 0.66
N THR A 670 11.93 36.62 0.79
CA THR A 670 10.65 35.92 1.00
C THR A 670 9.82 36.56 2.10
N THR A 671 8.62 37.00 1.77
CA THR A 671 7.66 37.54 2.74
C THR A 671 6.31 36.82 2.55
N THR A 672 5.93 35.98 3.52
CA THR A 672 4.57 35.46 3.56
C THR A 672 3.66 36.54 4.13
N THR A 673 2.79 37.11 3.30
CA THR A 673 1.85 38.16 3.72
C THR A 673 0.47 37.57 3.93
N THR A 674 0.00 37.51 5.18
CA THR A 674 -1.40 37.20 5.50
C THR A 674 -2.15 38.50 5.72
N THR A 675 -3.12 38.79 4.88
CA THR A 675 -4.00 39.97 5.00
C THR A 675 -5.38 39.54 5.44
N THR A 676 -5.82 39.97 6.63
CA THR A 676 -7.19 39.78 7.09
C THR A 676 -7.96 41.07 6.79
N THR A 677 -8.93 41.00 5.87
CA THR A 677 -9.76 42.15 5.50
C THR A 677 -11.08 42.06 6.27
N THR A 678 -11.22 42.89 7.28
CA THR A 678 -12.55 43.30 7.82
C THR A 678 -12.86 44.63 7.18
N THR A 679 -14.13 44.88 6.87
CA THR A 679 -14.59 46.13 6.18
C THR A 679 -13.78 47.35 6.64
N GLU A 680 -12.93 47.87 5.77
CA GLU A 680 -12.09 49.09 5.87
C GLU A 680 -10.81 49.11 6.72
N THR A 681 -10.20 47.94 7.10
CA THR A 681 -8.87 48.04 7.74
C THR A 681 -7.99 46.87 7.26
N GLU A 682 -7.04 47.16 6.38
CA GLU A 682 -5.98 46.21 6.06
C GLU A 682 -4.97 46.14 7.19
N THR A 683 -4.80 44.94 7.75
CA THR A 683 -3.72 44.72 8.73
C THR A 683 -2.72 43.74 8.10
N THR A 684 -1.59 44.25 7.69
CA THR A 684 -0.49 43.46 7.15
C THR A 684 0.40 43.05 8.33
N THR A 685 0.50 41.77 8.59
CA THR A 685 1.44 41.21 9.56
C THR A 685 2.63 40.60 8.83
N THR A 686 3.76 41.27 8.90
CA THR A 686 5.04 40.79 8.37
C THR A 686 5.73 39.97 9.45
N LEU A 687 5.91 38.67 9.22
CA LEU A 687 6.75 37.81 10.07
C LEU A 687 8.19 37.88 9.55
N THR A 688 9.05 38.56 10.31
CA THR A 688 10.48 38.59 9.99
C THR A 688 11.15 37.42 10.73
N GLU A 689 11.70 36.49 9.98
CA GLU A 689 12.56 35.46 10.50
C GLU A 689 13.92 36.06 10.91
N THR A 690 14.21 36.07 12.20
CA THR A 690 15.53 36.49 12.70
C THR A 690 16.41 35.25 12.78
N THR A 691 17.44 35.21 11.97
CA THR A 691 18.56 34.25 12.06
C THR A 691 19.25 34.41 13.43
N PRO A 692 19.53 33.34 14.19
CA PRO A 692 20.33 33.46 15.40
C PRO A 692 21.80 33.64 15.03
N ALA A 693 22.39 34.74 15.55
CA ALA A 693 23.82 35.00 15.51
C ALA A 693 24.60 33.99 16.38
N GLU A 694 25.68 33.48 15.84
CA GLU A 694 26.69 32.72 16.54
C GLU A 694 27.12 33.44 17.82
N THR A 695 27.11 32.73 18.95
CA THR A 695 27.85 33.14 20.13
C THR A 695 28.66 31.95 20.62
N THR A 696 29.95 32.17 20.57
CA THR A 696 31.03 31.31 21.02
C THR A 696 30.90 30.88 22.49
N ALA A 697 31.34 29.62 22.70
CA ALA A 697 31.47 29.01 24.03
C ALA A 697 32.50 29.74 24.93
N PRO A 698 32.46 29.46 26.23
CA PRO A 698 33.67 28.99 26.89
C PRO A 698 33.48 27.65 27.61
N GLU A 699 34.61 26.98 27.66
CA GLU A 699 34.94 25.71 28.28
C GLU A 699 34.80 25.70 29.84
N GLU A 700 34.85 24.41 30.27
CA GLU A 700 35.19 23.87 31.58
C GLU A 700 34.05 23.66 32.60
N THR A 701 33.94 22.59 33.33
CA THR A 701 34.82 21.46 33.73
C THR A 701 33.94 20.38 34.41
N THR A 702 34.42 19.17 34.25
CA THR A 702 34.06 17.93 34.96
C THR A 702 33.69 18.07 36.43
N THR A 703 32.68 17.34 36.94
CA THR A 703 32.91 16.29 37.94
C THR A 703 31.67 15.41 38.18
N SER A 704 31.96 14.15 38.22
CA SER A 704 31.18 12.99 38.69
C SER A 704 30.74 13.16 40.14
N THR A 705 29.54 12.73 40.48
CA THR A 705 29.26 11.82 41.60
C THR A 705 27.78 11.50 41.72
N GLU A 706 27.42 10.22 41.64
CA GLU A 706 26.29 9.68 42.40
C GLU A 706 26.54 9.87 43.88
N PRO A 707 25.52 9.97 44.76
CA PRO A 707 24.98 8.78 45.38
C PRO A 707 23.50 8.80 45.80
N THR A 708 22.95 7.61 45.77
CA THR A 708 22.02 6.93 46.69
C THR A 708 21.30 7.67 47.81
N THR A 709 20.06 7.17 48.00
CA THR A 709 19.24 6.94 49.25
C THR A 709 18.25 8.01 49.68
N SER A 710 17.02 7.49 49.64
CA SER A 710 15.93 7.57 50.67
C SER A 710 15.83 8.78 51.57
N GLU A 711 14.67 9.35 51.59
CA GLU A 711 13.94 9.57 52.87
C GLU A 711 12.45 9.84 52.62
N ILE A 712 11.67 9.15 53.47
CA ILE A 712 10.24 9.17 53.70
C ILE A 712 9.87 10.50 54.35
N ILE A 713 8.76 11.10 53.94
CA ILE A 713 8.00 12.01 54.80
C ILE A 713 6.52 11.59 54.76
N GLU A 714 6.05 11.37 55.95
CA GLU A 714 4.74 10.92 56.40
C GLU A 714 3.59 11.89 56.09
N THR A 715 2.50 11.25 55.74
CA THR A 715 1.09 11.43 56.19
C THR A 715 0.56 12.84 56.54
N THR A 716 -0.45 13.21 55.82
CA THR A 716 -1.65 13.80 56.40
C THR A 716 -2.88 13.01 55.94
N THR A 717 -3.54 12.42 56.91
CA THR A 717 -4.83 11.73 56.86
C THR A 717 -5.92 12.63 56.28
N ALA A 718 -6.59 12.18 55.23
CA ALA A 718 -7.93 12.62 54.88
C ALA A 718 -8.84 11.40 54.78
N GLU A 719 -10.01 11.53 55.26
CA GLU A 719 -11.02 10.56 55.62
C GLU A 719 -11.31 9.53 54.52
N THR A 720 -11.35 8.29 54.94
CA THR A 720 -11.83 7.14 54.23
C THR A 720 -13.35 7.27 54.01
N THR A 721 -13.77 7.70 52.82
CA THR A 721 -15.08 7.33 52.34
C THR A 721 -14.93 5.99 51.63
N THR A 722 -15.50 4.95 52.21
CA THR A 722 -15.70 3.65 51.55
C THR A 722 -16.56 3.86 50.34
N MET A 723 -15.94 3.86 49.16
CA MET A 723 -16.66 3.73 47.91
C MET A 723 -17.05 2.26 47.75
N ASP A 724 -18.27 2.07 47.32
CA ASP A 724 -18.88 0.77 47.06
C ASP A 724 -18.12 0.11 45.87
N ASP A 725 -17.83 -1.20 45.95
CA ASP A 725 -17.14 -2.03 44.95
C ASP A 725 -17.92 -2.20 43.64
N THR A 726 -18.96 -1.39 43.42
CA THR A 726 -19.90 -1.50 42.27
C THR A 726 -19.53 -0.68 41.04
N ASP A 727 -18.46 0.10 41.07
CA ASP A 727 -18.08 1.01 39.97
C ASP A 727 -16.83 0.56 39.18
N ILE A 728 -16.37 -0.68 39.38
CA ILE A 728 -15.25 -1.25 38.63
C ILE A 728 -15.80 -1.95 37.39
N SER A 729 -15.50 -1.41 36.21
CA SER A 729 -15.78 -2.03 34.91
C SER A 729 -14.46 -2.45 34.28
N CYS A 730 -14.06 -3.69 34.46
CA CYS A 730 -12.79 -4.20 33.95
C CYS A 730 -12.72 -4.01 32.42
N GLY A 731 -11.67 -3.35 31.95
CA GLY A 731 -11.45 -3.01 30.56
C GLY A 731 -11.93 -1.60 30.15
N ASP A 732 -12.82 -0.96 30.90
CA ASP A 732 -13.25 0.43 30.68
C ASP A 732 -12.26 1.41 31.35
N ILE A 733 -11.14 1.64 30.67
CA ILE A 733 -10.00 2.40 31.21
C ILE A 733 -10.22 3.89 31.05
N ASN A 734 -10.91 4.31 30.01
CA ASN A 734 -11.24 5.71 29.79
C ASN A 734 -12.46 6.16 30.62
N THR A 735 -13.18 5.23 31.25
CA THR A 735 -14.39 5.43 32.08
C THR A 735 -15.56 6.07 31.34
N ASP A 736 -15.73 5.71 30.06
CA ASP A 736 -16.87 6.18 29.24
C ASP A 736 -18.09 5.20 29.27
N GLY A 737 -17.97 4.07 29.96
CA GLY A 737 -18.99 3.04 30.13
C GLY A 737 -19.04 1.98 29.04
N VAL A 738 -18.08 2.00 28.11
CA VAL A 738 -17.97 1.05 26.99
C VAL A 738 -16.55 0.51 26.91
N VAL A 739 -16.36 -0.79 26.82
CA VAL A 739 -15.04 -1.40 26.62
C VAL A 739 -14.80 -1.55 25.12
N ASP A 740 -13.94 -0.72 24.55
CA ASP A 740 -13.65 -0.71 23.13
C ASP A 740 -12.18 -0.37 22.81
N LEU A 741 -11.87 -0.12 21.54
CA LEU A 741 -10.52 0.21 21.07
C LEU A 741 -9.95 1.47 21.74
N ARG A 742 -10.81 2.41 22.19
CA ARG A 742 -10.36 3.65 22.84
C ARG A 742 -9.70 3.38 24.19
N ASP A 743 -10.14 2.33 24.89
CA ASP A 743 -9.56 1.89 26.15
C ASP A 743 -8.17 1.30 25.94
N ALA A 744 -8.02 0.47 24.92
CA ALA A 744 -6.70 -0.07 24.57
C ALA A 744 -5.71 1.04 24.16
N ILE A 745 -6.18 2.05 23.41
CA ILE A 745 -5.37 3.23 23.08
C ILE A 745 -5.01 4.01 24.36
N TYR A 746 -5.94 4.14 25.30
CA TYR A 746 -5.71 4.88 26.55
C TYR A 746 -4.73 4.14 27.45
N LEU A 747 -4.82 2.80 27.52
CA LEU A 747 -3.87 1.95 28.24
C LEU A 747 -2.47 2.02 27.63
N ASN A 748 -2.35 1.96 26.30
CA ASN A 748 -1.06 2.10 25.63
C ASN A 748 -0.42 3.48 25.85
N LYS A 749 -1.21 4.55 25.92
CA LYS A 749 -0.69 5.87 26.28
C LYS A 749 -0.16 5.90 27.72
N TYR A 750 -0.79 5.20 28.66
CA TYR A 750 -0.30 5.06 30.01
C TYR A 750 1.02 4.28 30.08
N LEU A 751 1.10 3.13 29.41
CA LEU A 751 2.33 2.32 29.34
C LEU A 751 3.48 3.11 28.67
N ALA A 752 3.17 3.93 27.68
CA ALA A 752 4.12 4.87 27.06
C ALA A 752 4.44 6.10 27.91
N LYS A 753 3.87 6.22 29.13
CA LYS A 753 4.03 7.37 30.07
C LYS A 753 3.56 8.72 29.51
N LEU A 754 2.60 8.69 28.58
CA LEU A 754 2.02 9.90 27.99
C LEU A 754 0.81 10.43 28.76
N VAL A 755 0.17 9.57 29.58
CA VAL A 755 -0.95 9.91 30.46
C VAL A 755 -0.78 9.25 31.83
N ALA A 756 -1.44 9.79 32.85
CA ALA A 756 -1.55 9.16 34.16
C ALA A 756 -2.98 8.62 34.32
N LEU A 757 -3.13 7.47 34.98
CA LEU A 757 -4.42 6.87 35.29
C LEU A 757 -4.80 7.18 36.76
N THR A 758 -6.08 7.35 37.01
CA THR A 758 -6.67 7.40 38.35
C THR A 758 -6.72 6.03 39.00
N ASP A 759 -6.97 5.93 40.31
CA ASP A 759 -7.05 4.65 41.02
C ASP A 759 -8.14 3.73 40.47
N ILE A 760 -9.25 4.26 39.96
CA ILE A 760 -10.32 3.49 39.30
C ILE A 760 -9.85 2.98 37.95
N GLN A 761 -9.25 3.84 37.16
CA GLN A 761 -8.72 3.48 35.84
C GLN A 761 -7.60 2.45 35.92
N LEU A 762 -6.74 2.51 36.98
CA LEU A 762 -5.73 1.50 37.24
C LEU A 762 -6.35 0.13 37.57
N LYS A 763 -7.47 0.11 38.30
CA LYS A 763 -8.18 -1.14 38.57
C LYS A 763 -8.86 -1.71 37.33
N ASN A 764 -9.43 -0.85 36.49
CA ASN A 764 -10.04 -1.25 35.23
C ASN A 764 -9.01 -1.75 34.21
N ALA A 765 -7.75 -1.31 34.33
CA ALA A 765 -6.66 -1.62 33.41
C ALA A 765 -5.99 -2.97 33.64
N ASP A 766 -6.12 -3.57 34.84
CA ASP A 766 -5.61 -4.93 35.13
C ASP A 766 -6.56 -5.99 34.58
N VAL A 767 -6.62 -6.09 33.25
CA VAL A 767 -7.52 -7.01 32.53
C VAL A 767 -6.98 -8.43 32.48
N TYR A 768 -5.68 -8.65 32.70
CA TYR A 768 -5.03 -9.96 32.86
C TYR A 768 -4.98 -10.41 34.32
N ALA A 769 -5.51 -9.65 35.23
CA ALA A 769 -5.68 -9.96 36.67
C ALA A 769 -4.42 -10.50 37.38
N ASP A 770 -3.23 -10.10 36.93
CA ASP A 770 -1.96 -10.48 37.56
C ASP A 770 -1.46 -9.48 38.61
N GLY A 771 -2.18 -8.40 38.79
CA GLY A 771 -1.89 -7.31 39.72
C GLY A 771 -0.88 -6.29 39.22
N ASN A 772 -0.43 -6.39 37.95
CA ASN A 772 0.47 -5.44 37.32
C ASN A 772 -0.15 -4.96 36.01
N ILE A 773 0.02 -3.67 35.69
CA ILE A 773 -0.44 -3.13 34.42
C ILE A 773 0.71 -3.16 33.42
N SER A 774 0.55 -3.91 32.34
CA SER A 774 1.60 -4.24 31.39
C SER A 774 1.04 -4.38 29.95
N GLU A 775 1.90 -4.73 29.01
CA GLU A 775 1.48 -5.06 27.63
C GLU A 775 0.57 -6.31 27.58
N ALA A 776 0.61 -7.18 28.59
CA ALA A 776 -0.29 -8.32 28.67
C ALA A 776 -1.75 -7.86 28.80
N ASP A 777 -2.02 -6.81 29.59
CA ASP A 777 -3.35 -6.25 29.74
C ASP A 777 -3.86 -5.65 28.44
N THR A 778 -3.03 -4.89 27.73
CA THR A 778 -3.38 -4.37 26.41
C THR A 778 -3.71 -5.50 25.44
N THR A 779 -2.92 -6.56 25.47
CA THR A 779 -3.12 -7.74 24.60
C THR A 779 -4.47 -8.40 24.87
N HIS A 780 -4.81 -8.63 26.16
CA HIS A 780 -6.07 -9.26 26.51
C HIS A 780 -7.26 -8.33 26.28
N LEU A 781 -7.10 -7.04 26.52
CA LEU A 781 -8.12 -6.05 26.19
C LEU A 781 -8.41 -6.01 24.68
N MET A 782 -7.37 -6.01 23.86
CA MET A 782 -7.52 -6.07 22.40
C MET A 782 -8.20 -7.37 21.95
N ARG A 783 -7.87 -8.53 22.56
CA ARG A 783 -8.54 -9.78 22.25
C ARG A 783 -10.03 -9.76 22.61
N PHE A 784 -10.40 -9.08 23.68
CA PHE A 784 -11.80 -8.87 24.07
C PHE A 784 -12.51 -7.94 23.07
N VAL A 785 -11.91 -6.80 22.73
CA VAL A 785 -12.47 -5.84 21.75
C VAL A 785 -12.66 -6.50 20.37
N LEU A 786 -11.77 -7.41 19.99
CA LEU A 786 -11.86 -8.17 18.74
C LEU A 786 -12.73 -9.43 18.85
N ASN A 787 -13.49 -9.61 19.93
CA ASN A 787 -14.32 -10.78 20.23
C ASN A 787 -13.58 -12.13 20.20
N MET A 788 -12.27 -12.13 20.43
CA MET A 788 -11.45 -13.35 20.55
C MET A 788 -11.55 -14.00 21.92
N ILE A 789 -11.99 -13.27 22.93
CA ILE A 789 -12.38 -13.72 24.27
C ILE A 789 -13.66 -13.03 24.69
N THR A 790 -14.48 -13.68 25.52
CA THR A 790 -15.82 -13.21 25.89
C THR A 790 -15.90 -12.53 27.25
N ASP A 791 -14.88 -12.68 28.08
CA ASP A 791 -14.94 -12.24 29.48
C ASP A 791 -13.64 -11.52 29.90
N LEU A 792 -13.81 -10.43 30.67
CA LEU A 792 -12.73 -9.76 31.41
C LEU A 792 -13.08 -9.71 32.92
N PRO A 793 -12.08 -9.77 33.81
CA PRO A 793 -10.66 -9.98 33.57
C PRO A 793 -10.31 -11.43 33.22
N VAL A 794 -9.19 -11.62 32.55
CA VAL A 794 -8.64 -12.95 32.24
C VAL A 794 -7.71 -13.36 33.39
N PRO A 795 -7.94 -14.52 34.06
CA PRO A 795 -7.05 -14.96 35.10
C PRO A 795 -5.68 -15.37 34.55
N PRO A 796 -4.56 -15.08 35.24
CA PRO A 796 -3.24 -15.53 34.83
C PRO A 796 -3.18 -17.05 34.68
N GLU A 797 -2.52 -17.53 33.64
CA GLU A 797 -2.27 -18.95 33.46
C GLU A 797 -1.39 -19.49 34.62
N ALA A 798 -1.78 -20.62 35.24
CA ALA A 798 -1.15 -21.17 36.42
C ALA A 798 0.15 -21.94 36.14
#